data_ae0c5c8af55e0ab67520d0746d8df54b
#
_entry.id   ae0c5c8af55e0ab67520d0746d8df54b
#
_cell.length_a   1.000
_cell.length_b   1.000
_cell.length_c   1.000
_cell.angle_alpha   90.00
_cell.angle_beta   90.00
_cell.angle_gamma   90.00
#
_symmetry.space_group_name_H-M   'P 1'
#
loop_
_entity.id
_entity.type
_entity.pdbx_description
1 polymer ?
#
loop_
_entity_poly.entity_id
_entity_poly.type
_entity_poly.pdbx_seq_one_letter_code
_entity_poly.pdbx_strand_id
1 'polypeptide(L)'
;MKKLFTLVAAALSSLAMMAQGWPADYKGVMLQGFSWDSYVDTQWDNLRSQADELSQFFSLIWVPNSANCNNGYNNMGYMPVYYYDQNSSFGTEKQLRSMISTFNEKGVGMIADVVVNHRNNLGVNGSWVDYPVETYKGQEWTMYPSDICANDDGGNTKVWADKNGVKLSNNNDTGQDWSGCRDLDHNSENVQKNIINYLKFLKDDLEYVGYRYDMVKGYSSSFTGKYNSETKPKFSVGEYWDGNASLVKNWINGTKVNDEIQSAAFDFAFRYSVRDACNNGVWSNLGKENGKDRVTGITIDNGEYARYAVTFIENHDTQYRSASEPLDPIKKNIMAGNAYLLTSPGTPCVFLPHWKQYKSEIKQLIYIRQLAGISNTSKMYQMASSTAYYVAKTMGESDRFTMFIGGSNDAYTVNDATLVASGENYKVYLSNNTETAWASVPTGDYPEEFEVTLTAVSASDGAKLVYTTDGSDPTASSQSVTNGTTLKVSADIVLKVGLLVDGAVKGIITRNYTIKPFEPHTATVYVKDPQWDDIYFYAWANDEKGTQLLGVWPGTKQTEKKTIDGTEWYCYSFDINTADYSFNIIFNQGSNKDQTVDIGPITSDKYYEIAEKSNGKYTVTDVTESMTSGISGIITDAPIGNAPVKVFAITGSELRRCEAGTTIADAVKGLPKGLYIVGNRKIIVNQ
;
A
#
# COMPACT_ATOMS: atom_id res chain seq x y z
N MET A 1 19.82 -8.31 -37.53
CA MET A 1 19.90 -7.75 -36.18
C MET A 1 20.04 -6.24 -36.29
N LYS A 2 18.93 -5.49 -36.44
CA LYS A 2 18.80 -4.02 -36.39
C LYS A 2 17.43 -3.64 -36.97
N LYS A 3 16.32 -4.06 -36.32
CA LYS A 3 14.95 -3.55 -36.61
C LYS A 3 13.94 -3.97 -35.53
N LEU A 4 14.31 -4.01 -34.24
CA LEU A 4 13.36 -4.28 -33.17
C LEU A 4 13.51 -3.31 -31.97
N PHE A 5 14.14 -2.15 -32.17
CA PHE A 5 14.31 -1.16 -31.08
C PHE A 5 13.62 0.18 -31.35
N THR A 6 12.72 0.25 -32.34
CA THR A 6 12.16 1.54 -32.76
C THR A 6 10.65 1.70 -32.46
N LEU A 7 10.02 0.80 -31.71
CA LEU A 7 8.58 0.91 -31.44
C LEU A 7 8.25 1.26 -29.96
N VAL A 8 9.24 1.36 -29.08
CA VAL A 8 9.03 1.79 -27.70
C VAL A 8 9.34 3.28 -27.48
N ALA A 9 10.11 3.89 -28.38
CA ALA A 9 10.49 5.31 -28.28
C ALA A 9 9.51 6.31 -28.92
N ALA A 10 8.50 5.85 -29.65
CA ALA A 10 7.53 6.72 -30.33
C ALA A 10 6.26 7.05 -29.51
N ALA A 11 6.07 6.44 -28.33
CA ALA A 11 4.92 6.71 -27.46
C ALA A 11 5.17 7.82 -26.42
N LEU A 12 6.35 8.41 -26.39
CA LEU A 12 6.74 9.44 -25.41
C LEU A 12 6.76 10.88 -25.96
N SER A 13 6.39 11.10 -27.21
CA SER A 13 6.54 12.43 -27.83
C SER A 13 5.26 13.13 -28.29
N SER A 14 4.08 12.73 -27.83
CA SER A 14 2.86 13.47 -28.14
C SER A 14 1.83 13.42 -27.03
N LEU A 15 2.09 14.07 -25.90
CA LEU A 15 1.07 14.46 -24.94
C LEU A 15 1.65 15.52 -23.97
N ALA A 16 2.04 16.68 -24.53
CA ALA A 16 1.94 17.91 -23.79
C ALA A 16 0.46 18.37 -23.79
N MET A 17 -0.47 17.46 -23.47
CA MET A 17 -1.77 17.87 -22.97
C MET A 17 -1.59 18.18 -21.49
N MET A 18 -1.72 19.45 -21.15
CA MET A 18 -1.66 20.02 -19.81
C MET A 18 -2.43 19.11 -18.85
N ALA A 19 -1.76 18.60 -17.85
CA ALA A 19 -2.38 17.78 -16.82
C ALA A 19 -3.33 18.65 -16.01
N GLN A 20 -4.63 18.55 -16.32
CA GLN A 20 -5.70 19.20 -15.59
C GLN A 20 -6.08 18.33 -14.39
N GLY A 21 -5.35 18.45 -13.29
CA GLY A 21 -5.63 17.77 -12.03
C GLY A 21 -5.48 16.25 -12.06
N TRP A 22 -6.03 15.58 -13.07
CA TRP A 22 -5.92 14.14 -13.30
C TRP A 22 -6.04 13.80 -14.79
N PRO A 23 -5.17 12.95 -15.37
CA PRO A 23 -5.22 12.60 -16.77
C PRO A 23 -6.54 11.93 -17.18
N ALA A 24 -7.08 12.25 -18.35
CA ALA A 24 -8.21 11.51 -18.94
C ALA A 24 -7.73 10.15 -19.48
N ASP A 25 -8.69 9.22 -19.62
CA ASP A 25 -8.46 7.85 -20.13
C ASP A 25 -7.34 7.10 -19.38
N TYR A 26 -7.15 7.46 -18.12
CA TYR A 26 -6.15 6.84 -17.28
C TYR A 26 -6.58 5.43 -16.84
N LYS A 27 -5.78 4.42 -17.20
CA LYS A 27 -6.07 3.00 -16.95
C LYS A 27 -5.35 2.45 -15.73
N GLY A 28 -4.46 3.24 -15.12
CA GLY A 28 -3.65 2.81 -14.00
C GLY A 28 -4.47 2.54 -12.74
N VAL A 29 -3.87 1.77 -11.85
CA VAL A 29 -4.35 1.48 -10.50
C VAL A 29 -3.39 2.12 -9.52
N MET A 30 -3.91 2.75 -8.49
CA MET A 30 -3.14 3.31 -7.38
C MET A 30 -3.13 2.32 -6.21
N LEU A 31 -2.01 2.23 -5.49
CA LEU A 31 -1.91 1.61 -4.18
C LEU A 31 -1.84 2.71 -3.12
N GLN A 32 -2.67 2.66 -2.10
CA GLN A 32 -2.33 3.30 -0.84
C GLN A 32 -1.30 2.42 -0.13
N GLY A 33 -0.02 2.82 -0.19
CA GLY A 33 1.12 2.02 0.25
C GLY A 33 1.32 1.98 1.76
N PHE A 34 0.29 2.31 2.55
CA PHE A 34 0.34 2.33 4.01
C PHE A 34 -1.04 2.10 4.63
N SER A 35 -1.04 1.77 5.92
CA SER A 35 -2.20 1.77 6.81
C SER A 35 -1.87 2.53 8.08
N TRP A 36 -2.84 2.74 8.98
CA TRP A 36 -2.54 3.39 10.26
C TRP A 36 -1.54 2.55 11.07
N ASP A 37 -0.52 3.20 11.63
CA ASP A 37 0.57 2.60 12.40
C ASP A 37 1.42 1.56 11.65
N SER A 38 1.42 1.58 10.31
CA SER A 38 2.19 0.65 9.48
C SER A 38 3.69 1.03 9.36
N TYR A 39 4.31 1.48 10.45
CA TYR A 39 5.69 1.99 10.43
C TYR A 39 6.72 0.99 9.92
N VAL A 40 6.54 -0.31 10.18
CA VAL A 40 7.42 -1.37 9.69
C VAL A 40 7.15 -1.66 8.21
N ASP A 41 5.89 -1.92 7.86
CA ASP A 41 5.49 -2.28 6.49
C ASP A 41 5.79 -1.18 5.46
N THR A 42 5.69 0.09 5.89
CA THR A 42 5.80 1.26 5.03
C THR A 42 7.14 1.98 5.16
N GLN A 43 8.10 1.42 5.89
CA GLN A 43 9.46 1.95 5.85
C GLN A 43 9.95 2.06 4.41
N TRP A 44 10.62 3.16 4.08
CA TRP A 44 11.01 3.47 2.70
C TRP A 44 11.79 2.34 2.04
N ASP A 45 12.72 1.73 2.76
CA ASP A 45 13.50 0.59 2.23
C ASP A 45 12.66 -0.69 2.10
N ASN A 46 11.70 -0.92 3.01
CA ASN A 46 10.82 -2.06 2.94
C ASN A 46 9.84 -1.95 1.75
N LEU A 47 9.25 -0.77 1.56
CA LEU A 47 8.41 -0.52 0.39
C LEU A 47 9.22 -0.61 -0.91
N ARG A 48 10.45 -0.05 -0.94
CA ARG A 48 11.37 -0.13 -2.07
C ARG A 48 11.71 -1.56 -2.46
N SER A 49 11.90 -2.45 -1.49
CA SER A 49 12.24 -3.86 -1.75
C SER A 49 11.14 -4.62 -2.52
N GLN A 50 9.91 -4.12 -2.50
CA GLN A 50 8.75 -4.70 -3.18
C GLN A 50 8.53 -4.10 -4.59
N ALA A 51 9.42 -3.23 -5.07
CA ALA A 51 9.20 -2.48 -6.31
C ALA A 51 9.05 -3.37 -7.56
N ASP A 52 9.76 -4.51 -7.62
CA ASP A 52 9.64 -5.46 -8.74
C ASP A 52 8.25 -6.09 -8.84
N GLU A 53 7.63 -6.38 -7.71
CA GLU A 53 6.28 -6.91 -7.67
C GLU A 53 5.23 -5.81 -7.90
N LEU A 54 5.31 -4.72 -7.12
CA LEU A 54 4.29 -3.67 -7.16
C LEU A 54 4.20 -2.98 -8.52
N SER A 55 5.32 -2.78 -9.21
CA SER A 55 5.36 -2.14 -10.54
C SER A 55 4.63 -2.92 -11.64
N GLN A 56 4.37 -4.21 -11.44
CA GLN A 56 3.61 -5.01 -12.40
C GLN A 56 2.11 -4.73 -12.35
N PHE A 57 1.62 -4.21 -11.23
CA PHE A 57 0.18 -4.05 -10.97
C PHE A 57 -0.24 -2.60 -10.74
N PHE A 58 0.62 -1.81 -10.11
CA PHE A 58 0.31 -0.43 -9.76
C PHE A 58 1.14 0.54 -10.60
N SER A 59 0.51 1.62 -11.01
CA SER A 59 1.16 2.71 -11.74
C SER A 59 1.34 3.97 -10.88
N LEU A 60 0.68 4.00 -9.71
CA LEU A 60 0.82 5.03 -8.69
C LEU A 60 0.86 4.38 -7.31
N ILE A 61 1.67 4.94 -6.41
CA ILE A 61 1.67 4.60 -4.99
C ILE A 61 1.56 5.88 -4.17
N TRP A 62 0.49 5.99 -3.38
CA TRP A 62 0.34 7.03 -2.38
C TRP A 62 1.03 6.58 -1.09
N VAL A 63 1.98 7.38 -0.61
CA VAL A 63 2.77 7.13 0.61
C VAL A 63 2.42 8.15 1.69
N PRO A 64 2.63 7.82 2.98
CA PRO A 64 2.35 8.74 4.09
C PRO A 64 3.18 10.02 3.97
N ASN A 65 2.77 11.06 4.70
CA ASN A 65 3.52 12.31 4.77
C ASN A 65 4.96 12.04 5.24
N SER A 66 5.92 12.51 4.46
CA SER A 66 7.35 12.32 4.71
C SER A 66 8.01 13.46 5.50
N ALA A 67 7.26 14.53 5.80
CA ALA A 67 7.76 15.68 6.53
C ALA A 67 8.01 15.37 8.01
N ASN A 68 9.06 15.95 8.60
CA ASN A 68 9.42 15.74 10.00
C ASN A 68 8.42 16.43 10.96
N CYS A 69 7.87 15.66 11.88
CA CYS A 69 6.94 16.14 12.91
C CYS A 69 7.60 16.49 14.24
N ASN A 70 8.92 16.28 14.39
CA ASN A 70 9.70 16.60 15.60
C ASN A 70 9.13 16.00 16.92
N ASN A 71 8.49 14.86 16.86
CA ASN A 71 7.76 14.31 18.01
C ASN A 71 8.60 13.40 18.90
N GLY A 72 9.76 12.91 18.43
CA GLY A 72 10.60 11.96 19.16
C GLY A 72 9.99 10.55 19.29
N TYR A 73 8.82 10.30 18.70
CA TYR A 73 8.14 9.00 18.64
C TYR A 73 7.52 8.79 17.26
N ASN A 74 7.16 7.55 16.93
CA ASN A 74 6.53 7.22 15.66
C ASN A 74 5.16 7.92 15.51
N ASN A 75 4.95 8.54 14.35
CA ASN A 75 3.69 9.19 13.98
C ASN A 75 3.46 9.10 12.47
N MET A 76 2.19 9.27 12.07
CA MET A 76 1.77 9.14 10.67
C MET A 76 2.11 10.34 9.78
N GLY A 77 2.64 11.44 10.34
CA GLY A 77 3.05 12.61 9.56
C GLY A 77 2.01 13.73 9.46
N TYR A 78 0.83 13.60 10.10
CA TYR A 78 -0.26 14.58 9.96
C TYR A 78 -0.12 15.83 10.83
N MET A 79 0.99 15.99 11.54
CA MET A 79 1.32 17.19 12.32
C MET A 79 2.73 17.70 11.95
N PRO A 80 3.00 18.10 10.69
CA PRO A 80 4.34 18.47 10.24
C PRO A 80 4.83 19.74 10.93
N VAL A 81 6.07 19.70 11.41
CA VAL A 81 6.80 20.87 11.94
C VAL A 81 7.71 21.44 10.87
N TYR A 82 8.43 20.57 10.14
CA TYR A 82 9.36 20.95 9.09
C TYR A 82 8.84 20.54 7.73
N TYR A 83 8.91 21.44 6.75
CA TYR A 83 8.52 21.15 5.37
C TYR A 83 9.67 20.62 4.51
N TYR A 84 10.92 21.00 4.83
CA TYR A 84 12.10 20.61 4.04
C TYR A 84 12.93 19.53 4.69
N ASP A 85 12.74 19.21 5.97
CA ASP A 85 13.29 18.02 6.60
C ASP A 85 12.35 16.84 6.39
N GLN A 86 12.81 15.86 5.63
CA GLN A 86 12.05 14.67 5.25
C GLN A 86 12.48 13.41 6.02
N ASN A 87 13.14 13.59 7.18
CA ASN A 87 13.41 12.50 8.10
C ASN A 87 12.16 12.26 8.97
N SER A 88 11.50 11.14 8.76
CA SER A 88 10.21 10.81 9.38
C SER A 88 10.23 9.43 10.05
N SER A 89 9.10 9.03 10.61
CA SER A 89 8.91 7.70 11.18
C SER A 89 9.06 6.56 10.16
N PHE A 90 9.02 6.87 8.86
CA PHE A 90 9.13 5.90 7.77
C PHE A 90 10.54 5.78 7.20
N GLY A 91 11.49 6.57 7.69
CA GLY A 91 12.88 6.51 7.30
C GLY A 91 13.49 7.89 7.02
N THR A 92 14.75 7.88 6.62
CA THR A 92 15.52 9.08 6.29
C THR A 92 15.17 9.60 4.90
N GLU A 93 15.42 10.89 4.64
CA GLU A 93 15.28 11.49 3.31
C GLU A 93 16.10 10.73 2.24
N LYS A 94 17.28 10.22 2.58
CA LYS A 94 18.09 9.42 1.66
C LYS A 94 17.38 8.14 1.23
N GLN A 95 16.71 7.44 2.16
CA GLN A 95 15.93 6.24 1.87
C GLN A 95 14.69 6.59 1.05
N LEU A 96 14.00 7.69 1.38
CA LEU A 96 12.87 8.22 0.62
C LEU A 96 13.26 8.47 -0.85
N ARG A 97 14.34 9.22 -1.10
CA ARG A 97 14.84 9.49 -2.44
C ARG A 97 15.18 8.22 -3.21
N SER A 98 15.83 7.26 -2.55
CA SER A 98 16.14 5.95 -3.16
C SER A 98 14.89 5.17 -3.51
N MET A 99 13.86 5.20 -2.68
CA MET A 99 12.57 4.56 -2.95
C MET A 99 11.88 5.21 -4.17
N ILE A 100 11.75 6.54 -4.16
CA ILE A 100 11.11 7.28 -5.26
C ILE A 100 11.83 7.00 -6.59
N SER A 101 13.16 7.09 -6.63
CA SER A 101 13.95 6.79 -7.84
C SER A 101 13.72 5.37 -8.32
N THR A 102 13.76 4.37 -7.42
CA THR A 102 13.54 2.96 -7.78
C THR A 102 12.16 2.75 -8.43
N PHE A 103 11.11 3.36 -7.89
CA PHE A 103 9.76 3.23 -8.46
C PHE A 103 9.62 4.02 -9.78
N ASN A 104 10.17 5.22 -9.86
CA ASN A 104 10.17 6.03 -11.10
C ASN A 104 10.89 5.30 -12.25
N GLU A 105 12.03 4.64 -12.01
CA GLU A 105 12.72 3.80 -13.00
C GLU A 105 11.87 2.64 -13.50
N LYS A 106 10.92 2.17 -12.71
CA LYS A 106 9.96 1.12 -13.09
C LYS A 106 8.65 1.66 -13.67
N GLY A 107 8.54 2.98 -13.85
CA GLY A 107 7.35 3.62 -14.41
C GLY A 107 6.20 3.79 -13.41
N VAL A 108 6.46 3.66 -12.11
CA VAL A 108 5.48 3.88 -11.03
C VAL A 108 5.70 5.24 -10.40
N GLY A 109 4.67 6.09 -10.45
CA GLY A 109 4.73 7.42 -9.85
C GLY A 109 4.37 7.41 -8.36
N MET A 110 5.14 8.15 -7.56
CA MET A 110 4.86 8.30 -6.14
C MET A 110 4.00 9.55 -5.90
N ILE A 111 2.94 9.42 -5.09
CA ILE A 111 2.04 10.50 -4.66
C ILE A 111 2.40 10.88 -3.23
N ALA A 112 2.80 12.13 -3.03
CA ALA A 112 3.07 12.67 -1.70
C ALA A 112 1.76 12.95 -0.95
N ASP A 113 1.66 12.53 0.30
CA ASP A 113 0.64 13.03 1.22
C ASP A 113 1.09 14.42 1.71
N VAL A 114 0.27 15.44 1.52
CA VAL A 114 0.63 16.82 1.87
C VAL A 114 -0.38 17.42 2.82
N VAL A 115 0.14 17.85 3.98
CA VAL A 115 -0.63 18.52 5.03
C VAL A 115 -0.36 20.01 4.94
N VAL A 116 -1.33 20.76 4.40
CA VAL A 116 -1.20 22.19 4.19
C VAL A 116 -2.36 23.00 4.80
N ASN A 117 -3.39 22.32 5.31
CA ASN A 117 -4.46 22.98 6.07
C ASN A 117 -3.91 23.62 7.34
N HIS A 118 -3.08 22.89 8.04
CA HIS A 118 -2.52 23.23 9.34
C HIS A 118 -1.04 22.89 9.40
N ARG A 119 -0.36 23.43 10.40
CA ARG A 119 1.04 23.11 10.68
C ARG A 119 1.27 23.08 12.19
N ASN A 120 2.04 22.11 12.66
CA ASN A 120 2.49 22.08 14.04
C ASN A 120 3.65 23.06 14.24
N ASN A 121 3.94 23.41 15.49
CA ASN A 121 4.92 24.39 15.89
C ASN A 121 6.02 23.75 16.76
N LEU A 122 7.05 24.56 17.13
CA LEU A 122 8.17 24.08 17.94
C LEU A 122 7.82 23.92 19.42
N GLY A 123 6.78 24.61 19.92
CA GLY A 123 6.38 24.60 21.33
C GLY A 123 7.42 25.20 22.27
N VAL A 124 8.34 26.03 21.81
CA VAL A 124 9.45 26.58 22.58
C VAL A 124 8.92 27.58 23.60
N ASN A 125 9.35 27.43 24.89
CA ASN A 125 8.94 28.30 26.00
C ASN A 125 7.40 28.41 26.16
N GLY A 126 6.67 27.35 25.81
CA GLY A 126 5.20 27.35 25.88
C GLY A 126 4.53 28.18 24.78
N SER A 127 5.26 28.55 23.72
CA SER A 127 4.71 29.18 22.53
C SER A 127 3.91 28.15 21.71
N TRP A 128 2.71 28.56 21.26
CA TRP A 128 1.86 27.74 20.39
C TRP A 128 1.94 28.15 18.92
N VAL A 129 2.73 29.18 18.62
CA VAL A 129 2.71 29.90 17.34
C VAL A 129 4.09 30.11 16.76
N ASP A 130 5.08 29.38 17.23
CA ASP A 130 6.47 29.45 16.81
C ASP A 130 6.80 28.39 15.77
N TYR A 131 7.25 28.80 14.61
CA TYR A 131 7.62 27.94 13.49
C TYR A 131 9.13 27.93 13.26
N PRO A 132 9.71 26.83 12.76
CA PRO A 132 11.10 26.79 12.39
C PRO A 132 11.39 27.73 11.21
N VAL A 133 12.62 28.26 11.18
CA VAL A 133 13.19 28.83 9.97
C VAL A 133 13.93 27.72 9.24
N GLU A 134 13.50 27.40 8.03
CA GLU A 134 14.10 26.37 7.20
C GLU A 134 14.80 27.01 6.01
N THR A 135 15.95 26.46 5.60
CA THR A 135 16.69 26.96 4.43
C THR A 135 16.52 25.99 3.25
N TYR A 136 16.02 26.49 2.14
CA TYR A 136 15.93 25.74 0.90
C TYR A 136 16.42 26.56 -0.28
N LYS A 137 17.35 26.01 -1.07
CA LYS A 137 18.02 26.69 -2.21
C LYS A 137 18.62 28.07 -1.85
N GLY A 138 19.17 28.16 -0.64
CA GLY A 138 19.82 29.39 -0.15
C GLY A 138 18.85 30.50 0.27
N GLN A 139 17.56 30.23 0.35
CA GLN A 139 16.52 31.13 0.83
C GLN A 139 15.93 30.59 2.13
N GLU A 140 15.63 31.47 3.08
CA GLU A 140 14.95 31.14 4.32
C GLU A 140 13.43 31.15 4.10
N TRP A 141 12.76 30.13 4.67
CA TRP A 141 11.33 29.92 4.65
C TRP A 141 10.84 29.74 6.07
N THR A 142 9.84 30.50 6.47
CA THR A 142 9.20 30.37 7.78
C THR A 142 7.77 30.92 7.71
N MET A 143 6.98 30.52 8.69
CA MET A 143 5.67 31.08 8.97
C MET A 143 5.73 31.88 10.27
N TYR A 144 4.79 32.79 10.43
CA TYR A 144 4.72 33.70 11.57
C TYR A 144 3.37 33.52 12.28
N PRO A 145 3.21 33.97 13.53
CA PRO A 145 1.91 34.00 14.20
C PRO A 145 0.82 34.67 13.36
N SER A 146 1.17 35.71 12.60
CA SER A 146 0.26 36.39 11.68
C SER A 146 -0.21 35.58 10.47
N ASP A 147 0.31 34.35 10.31
CA ASP A 147 -0.09 33.38 9.29
C ASP A 147 -1.10 32.36 9.83
N ILE A 148 -1.49 32.46 11.10
CA ILE A 148 -2.49 31.59 11.77
C ILE A 148 -3.85 32.26 11.72
N CYS A 149 -4.89 31.50 11.40
CA CYS A 149 -6.27 31.99 11.35
C CYS A 149 -6.74 32.62 12.67
N ALA A 150 -7.54 33.70 12.58
CA ALA A 150 -8.06 34.40 13.76
C ALA A 150 -8.99 33.56 14.63
N ASN A 151 -9.68 32.58 14.05
CA ASN A 151 -10.60 31.67 14.70
C ASN A 151 -10.00 30.29 15.01
N ASP A 152 -8.69 30.10 14.83
CA ASP A 152 -8.00 28.83 15.08
C ASP A 152 -8.32 28.28 16.48
N ASP A 153 -8.59 26.97 16.55
CA ASP A 153 -9.01 26.23 17.75
C ASP A 153 -10.26 26.87 18.41
N GLY A 154 -11.28 27.18 17.60
CA GLY A 154 -12.49 27.86 18.07
C GLY A 154 -12.23 29.24 18.67
N GLY A 155 -11.10 29.86 18.36
CA GLY A 155 -10.65 31.15 18.88
C GLY A 155 -9.76 31.03 20.14
N ASN A 156 -9.47 29.85 20.65
CA ASN A 156 -8.62 29.66 21.84
C ASN A 156 -7.19 30.15 21.58
N THR A 157 -6.65 29.93 20.39
CA THR A 157 -5.33 30.44 20.00
C THR A 157 -5.27 31.96 20.06
N LYS A 158 -6.34 32.64 19.65
CA LYS A 158 -6.41 34.10 19.76
C LYS A 158 -6.44 34.59 21.23
N VAL A 159 -7.18 33.90 22.09
CA VAL A 159 -7.20 34.22 23.54
C VAL A 159 -5.80 34.11 24.14
N TRP A 160 -5.06 33.06 23.79
CA TRP A 160 -3.66 32.91 24.21
C TRP A 160 -2.77 34.01 23.64
N ALA A 161 -2.89 34.30 22.33
CA ALA A 161 -2.09 35.29 21.63
C ALA A 161 -2.28 36.71 22.20
N ASP A 162 -3.52 37.11 22.42
CA ASP A 162 -3.85 38.42 23.02
C ASP A 162 -3.25 38.56 24.43
N LYS A 163 -3.31 37.50 25.24
CA LYS A 163 -2.70 37.47 26.60
C LYS A 163 -1.18 37.62 26.56
N ASN A 164 -0.52 37.11 25.53
CA ASN A 164 0.93 37.09 25.38
C ASN A 164 1.45 38.21 24.45
N GLY A 165 0.59 39.14 24.01
CA GLY A 165 0.99 40.25 23.14
C GLY A 165 1.37 39.80 21.72
N VAL A 166 0.90 38.65 21.27
CA VAL A 166 1.15 38.07 19.94
C VAL A 166 0.02 38.45 19.00
N LYS A 167 0.33 38.83 17.76
CA LYS A 167 -0.67 39.17 16.74
C LYS A 167 -0.85 38.02 15.76
N LEU A 168 -2.05 37.44 15.72
CA LEU A 168 -2.47 36.50 14.69
C LEU A 168 -2.93 37.22 13.42
N SER A 169 -3.29 36.45 12.38
CA SER A 169 -4.02 36.98 11.22
C SER A 169 -5.36 37.66 11.66
N ASN A 170 -5.86 38.57 10.82
CA ASN A 170 -7.21 39.09 10.98
C ASN A 170 -8.26 38.28 10.25
N ASN A 171 -7.86 37.30 9.43
CA ASN A 171 -8.75 36.47 8.65
C ASN A 171 -9.13 35.22 9.44
N ASN A 172 -10.39 34.85 9.31
CA ASN A 172 -10.84 33.53 9.74
C ASN A 172 -10.44 32.47 8.71
N ASP A 173 -10.49 31.22 9.15
CA ASP A 173 -10.39 30.08 8.28
C ASP A 173 -11.42 30.16 7.14
N THR A 174 -11.03 29.68 5.96
CA THR A 174 -11.88 29.66 4.78
C THR A 174 -12.65 28.35 4.61
N GLY A 175 -12.51 27.43 5.56
CA GLY A 175 -13.17 26.15 5.64
C GLY A 175 -13.53 25.76 7.07
N GLN A 176 -13.27 24.52 7.43
CA GLN A 176 -13.55 23.95 8.75
C GLN A 176 -12.32 24.07 9.66
N ASP A 177 -12.51 24.68 10.82
CA ASP A 177 -11.52 24.77 11.88
C ASP A 177 -11.13 23.39 12.43
N TRP A 178 -9.83 23.21 12.74
CA TRP A 178 -9.30 21.99 13.36
C TRP A 178 -8.33 22.30 14.49
N SER A 179 -8.67 21.85 15.69
CA SER A 179 -7.95 22.19 16.93
C SER A 179 -6.65 21.39 17.17
N GLY A 180 -6.30 20.44 16.29
CA GLY A 180 -5.14 19.55 16.50
C GLY A 180 -3.77 20.22 16.28
N CYS A 181 -3.70 21.23 15.40
CA CYS A 181 -2.52 22.06 15.12
C CYS A 181 -2.97 23.50 14.88
N ARG A 182 -2.10 24.33 14.28
CA ARG A 182 -2.48 25.73 13.94
C ARG A 182 -2.96 25.80 12.51
N ASP A 183 -4.24 26.18 12.31
CA ASP A 183 -4.83 26.38 10.98
C ASP A 183 -4.19 27.59 10.28
N LEU A 184 -3.71 27.36 9.07
CA LEU A 184 -2.97 28.34 8.29
C LEU A 184 -3.92 29.29 7.56
N ASP A 185 -3.68 30.59 7.63
CA ASP A 185 -4.41 31.57 6.84
C ASP A 185 -4.00 31.54 5.38
N HIS A 186 -4.71 30.77 4.57
CA HIS A 186 -4.46 30.68 3.13
C HIS A 186 -4.62 32.01 2.35
N ASN A 187 -5.20 33.06 2.96
CA ASN A 187 -5.20 34.40 2.37
C ASN A 187 -3.86 35.11 2.58
N SER A 188 -3.00 34.65 3.50
CA SER A 188 -1.65 35.18 3.67
C SER A 188 -0.78 34.87 2.45
N GLU A 189 -0.16 35.89 1.88
CA GLU A 189 0.82 35.69 0.81
C GLU A 189 2.03 34.86 1.27
N ASN A 190 2.41 35.00 2.55
CA ASN A 190 3.51 34.23 3.11
C ASN A 190 3.16 32.73 3.17
N VAL A 191 1.97 32.39 3.65
CA VAL A 191 1.47 30.99 3.65
C VAL A 191 1.49 30.43 2.23
N GLN A 192 0.89 31.15 1.28
CA GLN A 192 0.83 30.70 -0.12
C GLN A 192 2.23 30.48 -0.72
N LYS A 193 3.18 31.39 -0.50
CA LYS A 193 4.56 31.27 -0.99
C LYS A 193 5.27 30.06 -0.36
N ASN A 194 5.14 29.87 0.95
CA ASN A 194 5.72 28.71 1.65
C ASN A 194 5.17 27.40 1.10
N ILE A 195 3.84 27.26 0.98
CA ILE A 195 3.18 26.05 0.47
C ILE A 195 3.57 25.78 -0.99
N ILE A 196 3.54 26.78 -1.88
CA ILE A 196 3.93 26.61 -3.29
C ILE A 196 5.39 26.14 -3.39
N ASN A 197 6.28 26.71 -2.58
CA ASN A 197 7.69 26.32 -2.62
C ASN A 197 7.94 24.93 -2.03
N TYR A 198 7.23 24.55 -0.95
CA TYR A 198 7.23 23.20 -0.42
C TYR A 198 6.75 22.18 -1.44
N LEU A 199 5.63 22.44 -2.12
CA LEU A 199 5.11 21.55 -3.16
C LEU A 199 6.08 21.43 -4.36
N LYS A 200 6.75 22.52 -4.75
CA LYS A 200 7.83 22.47 -5.75
C LYS A 200 9.01 21.63 -5.29
N PHE A 201 9.41 21.73 -4.02
CA PHE A 201 10.44 20.88 -3.44
C PHE A 201 10.06 19.40 -3.54
N LEU A 202 8.83 19.01 -3.15
CA LEU A 202 8.37 17.64 -3.26
C LEU A 202 8.42 17.13 -4.71
N LYS A 203 7.95 17.95 -5.67
CA LYS A 203 7.87 17.53 -7.07
C LYS A 203 9.21 17.62 -7.81
N ASP A 204 9.94 18.72 -7.67
CA ASP A 204 11.11 19.01 -8.51
C ASP A 204 12.40 18.44 -7.92
N ASP A 205 12.50 18.30 -6.58
CA ASP A 205 13.71 17.80 -5.91
C ASP A 205 13.58 16.37 -5.41
N LEU A 206 12.38 15.97 -4.91
CA LEU A 206 12.13 14.61 -4.45
C LEU A 206 11.50 13.73 -5.55
N GLU A 207 11.06 14.32 -6.67
CA GLU A 207 10.53 13.64 -7.84
C GLU A 207 9.19 12.91 -7.61
N TYR A 208 8.36 13.38 -6.68
CA TYR A 208 6.97 12.98 -6.61
C TYR A 208 6.23 13.42 -7.87
N VAL A 209 5.34 12.57 -8.39
CA VAL A 209 4.55 12.90 -9.61
C VAL A 209 3.26 13.66 -9.30
N GLY A 210 2.88 13.73 -8.04
CA GLY A 210 1.65 14.40 -7.62
C GLY A 210 1.44 14.41 -6.12
N TYR A 211 0.27 14.93 -5.72
CA TYR A 211 -0.06 15.20 -4.32
C TYR A 211 -1.42 14.59 -3.94
N ARG A 212 -1.51 14.07 -2.72
CA ARG A 212 -2.75 13.89 -1.98
C ARG A 212 -2.84 14.99 -0.94
N TYR A 213 -3.80 15.87 -1.07
CA TYR A 213 -4.06 16.93 -0.11
C TYR A 213 -4.92 16.42 1.02
N ASP A 214 -4.34 16.45 2.22
CA ASP A 214 -5.01 16.13 3.48
C ASP A 214 -6.06 17.18 3.83
N MET A 215 -7.17 16.74 4.39
CA MET A 215 -8.15 17.59 5.08
C MET A 215 -8.60 18.86 4.32
N VAL A 216 -8.92 18.69 3.01
CA VAL A 216 -9.25 19.83 2.14
C VAL A 216 -10.60 20.50 2.43
N LYS A 217 -11.36 20.05 3.42
CA LYS A 217 -12.50 20.79 3.98
C LYS A 217 -12.07 21.96 4.86
N GLY A 218 -10.84 21.96 5.33
CA GLY A 218 -10.31 22.97 6.23
C GLY A 218 -10.01 24.31 5.54
N TYR A 219 -9.99 24.37 4.20
CA TYR A 219 -9.74 25.62 3.48
C TYR A 219 -10.45 25.63 2.12
N SER A 220 -10.59 26.83 1.51
CA SER A 220 -11.27 26.98 0.22
C SER A 220 -10.55 26.19 -0.89
N SER A 221 -11.33 25.44 -1.68
CA SER A 221 -10.85 24.69 -2.84
C SER A 221 -10.07 25.53 -3.86
N SER A 222 -10.33 26.83 -3.92
CA SER A 222 -9.62 27.76 -4.79
C SER A 222 -8.12 27.83 -4.49
N PHE A 223 -7.70 27.58 -3.23
CA PHE A 223 -6.28 27.54 -2.88
C PHE A 223 -5.60 26.25 -3.40
N THR A 224 -6.27 25.10 -3.32
CA THR A 224 -5.78 23.88 -3.99
C THR A 224 -5.61 24.14 -5.49
N GLY A 225 -6.60 24.80 -6.11
CA GLY A 225 -6.52 25.23 -7.51
C GLY A 225 -5.31 26.10 -7.79
N LYS A 226 -5.09 27.13 -6.98
CA LYS A 226 -3.94 28.02 -7.08
C LYS A 226 -2.61 27.27 -6.95
N TYR A 227 -2.47 26.44 -5.93
CA TYR A 227 -1.23 25.68 -5.67
C TYR A 227 -0.90 24.75 -6.83
N ASN A 228 -1.89 24.04 -7.37
CA ASN A 228 -1.68 23.15 -8.51
C ASN A 228 -1.39 23.90 -9.81
N SER A 229 -2.04 25.05 -10.04
CA SER A 229 -1.74 25.87 -11.23
C SER A 229 -0.33 26.43 -11.24
N GLU A 230 0.28 26.65 -10.06
CA GLU A 230 1.67 27.13 -9.89
C GLU A 230 2.71 26.00 -9.90
N THR A 231 2.35 24.80 -9.41
CA THR A 231 3.29 23.70 -9.24
C THR A 231 3.16 22.63 -10.33
N LYS A 232 2.01 22.59 -11.02
CA LYS A 232 1.71 21.71 -12.16
C LYS A 232 2.02 20.22 -11.89
N PRO A 233 1.43 19.61 -10.86
CA PRO A 233 1.58 18.17 -10.64
C PRO A 233 0.88 17.40 -11.76
N LYS A 234 1.39 16.20 -12.09
CA LYS A 234 0.74 15.30 -13.04
C LYS A 234 -0.55 14.71 -12.47
N PHE A 235 -0.58 14.51 -11.16
CA PHE A 235 -1.71 13.96 -10.42
C PHE A 235 -1.97 14.81 -9.17
N SER A 236 -3.23 15.07 -8.89
CA SER A 236 -3.65 15.73 -7.65
C SER A 236 -4.97 15.16 -7.19
N VAL A 237 -5.07 14.77 -5.93
CA VAL A 237 -6.29 14.28 -5.30
C VAL A 237 -6.49 14.92 -3.94
N GLY A 238 -7.69 15.43 -3.69
CA GLY A 238 -8.07 16.02 -2.40
C GLY A 238 -8.91 15.05 -1.57
N GLU A 239 -8.66 15.06 -0.27
CA GLU A 239 -9.48 14.36 0.71
C GLU A 239 -10.69 15.25 1.11
N TYR A 240 -11.67 15.32 0.26
CA TYR A 240 -12.94 15.96 0.63
C TYR A 240 -13.88 14.92 1.25
N TRP A 241 -13.75 14.72 2.55
CA TRP A 241 -14.46 13.66 3.29
C TRP A 241 -15.96 13.94 3.37
N ASP A 242 -16.70 13.52 2.37
CA ASP A 242 -18.14 13.66 2.32
C ASP A 242 -18.83 12.54 1.54
N GLY A 243 -19.89 11.97 2.13
CA GLY A 243 -20.72 10.95 1.49
C GLY A 243 -21.67 11.52 0.43
N ASN A 244 -21.75 12.83 0.27
CA ASN A 244 -22.59 13.49 -0.74
C ASN A 244 -21.77 13.79 -2.00
N ALA A 245 -22.01 13.00 -3.06
CA ALA A 245 -21.31 13.16 -4.34
C ALA A 245 -21.41 14.58 -4.93
N SER A 246 -22.52 15.31 -4.70
CA SER A 246 -22.68 16.68 -5.19
C SER A 246 -21.73 17.64 -4.48
N LEU A 247 -21.48 17.46 -3.18
CA LEU A 247 -20.53 18.29 -2.44
C LEU A 247 -19.10 18.01 -2.89
N VAL A 248 -18.75 16.74 -3.14
CA VAL A 248 -17.44 16.37 -3.71
C VAL A 248 -17.25 17.00 -5.10
N LYS A 249 -18.24 16.92 -5.98
CA LYS A 249 -18.24 17.60 -7.30
C LYS A 249 -18.08 19.12 -7.18
N ASN A 250 -18.75 19.74 -6.21
CA ASN A 250 -18.63 21.19 -5.96
C ASN A 250 -17.20 21.55 -5.53
N TRP A 251 -16.58 20.76 -4.68
CA TRP A 251 -15.19 20.95 -4.31
C TRP A 251 -14.26 20.84 -5.52
N ILE A 252 -14.41 19.79 -6.35
CA ILE A 252 -13.64 19.61 -7.59
C ILE A 252 -13.78 20.86 -8.48
N ASN A 253 -15.01 21.34 -8.69
CA ASN A 253 -15.28 22.57 -9.47
C ASN A 253 -14.62 23.80 -8.86
N GLY A 254 -14.60 23.90 -7.53
CA GLY A 254 -13.98 25.03 -6.83
C GLY A 254 -12.45 25.09 -7.01
N THR A 255 -11.81 24.01 -7.49
CA THR A 255 -10.37 24.01 -7.81
C THR A 255 -10.05 24.62 -9.18
N LYS A 256 -11.04 25.06 -9.94
CA LYS A 256 -10.82 25.61 -11.29
C LYS A 256 -9.94 26.85 -11.28
N VAL A 257 -8.98 26.87 -12.20
CA VAL A 257 -8.20 28.05 -12.58
C VAL A 257 -8.30 28.19 -14.09
N ASN A 258 -8.73 29.34 -14.59
CA ASN A 258 -8.99 29.55 -16.02
C ASN A 258 -9.91 28.48 -16.65
N ASP A 259 -10.98 28.13 -15.95
CA ASP A 259 -11.96 27.10 -16.31
C ASP A 259 -11.43 25.66 -16.33
N GLU A 260 -10.18 25.43 -15.97
CA GLU A 260 -9.57 24.11 -15.88
C GLU A 260 -9.55 23.57 -14.46
N ILE A 261 -10.15 22.38 -14.23
CA ILE A 261 -10.11 21.68 -12.94
C ILE A 261 -8.67 21.29 -12.62
N GLN A 262 -8.22 21.62 -11.41
CA GLN A 262 -6.83 21.42 -10.99
C GLN A 262 -6.64 20.23 -10.05
N SER A 263 -7.70 19.60 -9.55
CA SER A 263 -7.58 18.42 -8.66
C SER A 263 -8.75 17.46 -8.82
N ALA A 264 -8.46 16.16 -8.75
CA ALA A 264 -9.41 15.09 -8.48
C ALA A 264 -9.75 15.06 -6.99
N ALA A 265 -10.71 14.22 -6.59
CA ALA A 265 -11.04 13.94 -5.20
C ALA A 265 -11.19 12.43 -4.95
N PHE A 266 -10.94 12.00 -3.71
CA PHE A 266 -11.35 10.68 -3.24
C PHE A 266 -12.88 10.57 -3.24
N ASP A 267 -13.41 9.50 -3.82
CA ASP A 267 -14.84 9.25 -3.94
C ASP A 267 -15.40 8.59 -2.68
N PHE A 268 -15.59 9.37 -1.62
CA PHE A 268 -16.17 8.88 -0.37
C PHE A 268 -17.61 8.37 -0.54
N ALA A 269 -18.37 8.94 -1.47
CA ALA A 269 -19.71 8.47 -1.78
C ALA A 269 -19.69 7.03 -2.32
N PHE A 270 -18.75 6.72 -3.22
CA PHE A 270 -18.51 5.35 -3.70
C PHE A 270 -18.12 4.43 -2.53
N ARG A 271 -17.19 4.85 -1.68
CA ARG A 271 -16.74 4.09 -0.51
C ARG A 271 -17.90 3.72 0.41
N TYR A 272 -18.77 4.67 0.76
CA TYR A 272 -19.92 4.41 1.62
C TYR A 272 -20.92 3.45 0.99
N SER A 273 -21.19 3.57 -0.30
CA SER A 273 -22.07 2.66 -1.02
C SER A 273 -21.56 1.22 -0.99
N VAL A 274 -20.25 1.04 -1.23
CA VAL A 274 -19.61 -0.28 -1.21
C VAL A 274 -19.58 -0.85 0.20
N ARG A 275 -19.20 -0.07 1.21
CA ARG A 275 -19.24 -0.49 2.60
C ARG A 275 -20.62 -0.97 3.02
N ASP A 276 -21.66 -0.22 2.70
CA ASP A 276 -23.03 -0.56 3.08
C ASP A 276 -23.54 -1.82 2.36
N ALA A 277 -23.19 -1.98 1.07
CA ALA A 277 -23.51 -3.19 0.33
C ALA A 277 -22.81 -4.41 0.95
N CYS A 278 -21.53 -4.31 1.21
CA CYS A 278 -20.70 -5.41 1.72
C CYS A 278 -21.08 -5.81 3.16
N ASN A 279 -21.18 -4.82 4.06
CA ASN A 279 -21.40 -5.10 5.48
C ASN A 279 -22.83 -5.59 5.77
N ASN A 280 -23.83 -5.07 5.05
CA ASN A 280 -25.24 -5.36 5.29
C ASN A 280 -25.80 -6.45 4.35
N GLY A 281 -25.07 -6.83 3.30
CA GLY A 281 -25.56 -7.75 2.27
C GLY A 281 -26.72 -7.16 1.44
N VAL A 282 -26.82 -5.82 1.39
CA VAL A 282 -27.86 -5.09 0.64
C VAL A 282 -27.24 -4.55 -0.64
N TRP A 283 -27.16 -5.37 -1.65
CA TRP A 283 -26.39 -5.09 -2.87
C TRP A 283 -26.95 -3.96 -3.71
N SER A 284 -28.28 -3.68 -3.61
CA SER A 284 -28.86 -2.50 -4.26
C SER A 284 -28.23 -1.15 -3.81
N ASN A 285 -27.47 -1.15 -2.71
CA ASN A 285 -26.74 0.04 -2.29
C ASN A 285 -25.65 0.48 -3.29
N LEU A 286 -25.20 -0.40 -4.17
CA LEU A 286 -24.24 -0.06 -5.23
C LEU A 286 -24.88 0.69 -6.39
N GLY A 287 -26.21 0.73 -6.50
CA GLY A 287 -26.93 1.24 -7.65
C GLY A 287 -27.88 2.39 -7.36
N LYS A 288 -28.58 2.82 -8.40
CA LYS A 288 -29.67 3.80 -8.34
C LYS A 288 -30.96 3.13 -7.91
N GLU A 289 -31.70 3.73 -7.01
CA GLU A 289 -33.03 3.30 -6.61
C GLU A 289 -34.11 4.15 -7.30
N ASN A 290 -34.95 3.52 -8.11
CA ASN A 290 -36.08 4.19 -8.79
C ASN A 290 -35.69 5.49 -9.53
N GLY A 291 -34.52 5.51 -10.17
CA GLY A 291 -34.03 6.68 -10.90
C GLY A 291 -33.56 7.85 -10.02
N LYS A 292 -33.59 7.69 -8.70
CA LYS A 292 -32.95 8.65 -7.77
C LYS A 292 -31.51 8.24 -7.53
N ASP A 293 -30.62 9.27 -7.50
CA ASP A 293 -29.23 9.05 -7.13
C ASP A 293 -29.19 8.66 -5.66
N ARG A 294 -28.88 7.39 -5.40
CA ARG A 294 -28.29 7.05 -4.11
C ARG A 294 -26.87 7.62 -4.08
N VAL A 295 -26.30 7.64 -2.89
CA VAL A 295 -24.90 8.01 -2.66
C VAL A 295 -24.03 6.90 -3.26
N THR A 296 -23.92 6.85 -4.58
CA THR A 296 -23.24 5.77 -5.31
C THR A 296 -21.87 6.15 -5.86
N GLY A 297 -21.47 7.41 -5.63
CA GLY A 297 -20.21 7.95 -6.10
C GLY A 297 -20.32 8.83 -7.35
N ILE A 298 -19.25 9.54 -7.61
CA ILE A 298 -19.18 10.50 -8.72
C ILE A 298 -18.94 9.82 -10.07
N THR A 299 -18.59 8.54 -10.08
CA THR A 299 -18.33 7.73 -11.28
C THR A 299 -19.60 7.22 -11.94
N ILE A 300 -20.69 7.04 -11.21
CA ILE A 300 -21.87 6.27 -11.65
C ILE A 300 -22.73 7.02 -12.66
N ASP A 301 -22.65 8.35 -12.68
CA ASP A 301 -23.44 9.15 -13.62
C ASP A 301 -22.90 9.15 -15.05
N ASN A 302 -21.82 8.42 -15.34
CA ASN A 302 -21.11 8.43 -16.63
C ASN A 302 -20.77 9.86 -17.13
N GLY A 303 -20.70 10.80 -16.19
CA GLY A 303 -20.46 12.21 -16.46
C GLY A 303 -18.98 12.55 -16.53
N GLU A 304 -18.71 13.83 -16.78
CA GLU A 304 -17.35 14.37 -16.87
C GLU A 304 -16.53 14.21 -15.59
N TYR A 305 -17.19 14.05 -14.43
CA TYR A 305 -16.52 13.90 -13.13
C TYR A 305 -15.93 12.52 -12.88
N ALA A 306 -16.32 11.48 -13.64
CA ALA A 306 -15.72 10.14 -13.51
C ALA A 306 -14.19 10.19 -13.65
N ARG A 307 -13.66 11.05 -14.53
CA ARG A 307 -12.25 11.30 -14.70
C ARG A 307 -11.55 11.72 -13.39
N TYR A 308 -12.22 12.51 -12.58
CA TYR A 308 -11.69 13.09 -11.34
C TYR A 308 -12.04 12.28 -10.09
N ALA A 309 -12.58 11.07 -10.25
CA ALA A 309 -12.87 10.17 -9.14
C ALA A 309 -11.66 9.27 -8.88
N VAL A 310 -11.03 9.42 -7.73
CA VAL A 310 -10.14 8.39 -7.17
C VAL A 310 -11.01 7.52 -6.26
N THR A 311 -11.39 6.35 -6.78
CA THR A 311 -12.29 5.41 -6.11
C THR A 311 -11.52 4.55 -5.11
N PHE A 312 -12.12 4.28 -3.97
CA PHE A 312 -11.55 3.42 -2.92
C PHE A 312 -12.66 2.80 -2.09
N ILE A 313 -12.36 1.77 -1.33
CA ILE A 313 -13.33 1.10 -0.46
C ILE A 313 -12.93 1.14 1.01
N GLU A 314 -11.65 1.25 1.28
CA GLU A 314 -11.07 1.36 2.63
C GLU A 314 -9.81 2.21 2.58
N ASN A 315 -9.49 2.90 3.68
CA ASN A 315 -8.24 3.65 3.87
C ASN A 315 -7.79 3.61 5.34
N HIS A 316 -6.68 4.28 5.65
CA HIS A 316 -6.08 4.33 6.98
C HIS A 316 -6.95 5.02 8.05
N ASP A 317 -7.94 5.85 7.65
CA ASP A 317 -8.85 6.56 8.55
C ASP A 317 -10.21 5.87 8.70
N THR A 318 -10.49 4.85 7.89
CA THR A 318 -11.73 4.09 7.96
C THR A 318 -11.52 2.65 8.41
N GLN A 319 -10.29 2.15 8.40
CA GLN A 319 -9.93 0.81 8.85
C GLN A 319 -10.25 0.58 10.33
N TYR A 320 -10.47 -0.67 10.72
CA TYR A 320 -10.53 -1.02 12.13
C TYR A 320 -9.14 -0.82 12.76
N ARG A 321 -9.06 -0.06 13.85
CA ARG A 321 -7.82 0.17 14.61
C ARG A 321 -7.82 -0.60 15.93
N SER A 322 -8.88 -0.45 16.74
CA SER A 322 -9.01 -1.11 18.05
C SER A 322 -10.46 -1.14 18.51
N ALA A 323 -10.74 -1.83 19.63
CA ALA A 323 -12.06 -1.82 20.24
C ALA A 323 -12.49 -0.44 20.76
N SER A 324 -11.52 0.40 21.17
CA SER A 324 -11.77 1.80 21.59
C SER A 324 -11.83 2.76 20.39
N GLU A 325 -11.29 2.38 19.24
CA GLU A 325 -11.26 3.16 18.00
C GLU A 325 -11.69 2.27 16.83
N PRO A 326 -12.97 1.85 16.79
CA PRO A 326 -13.46 0.88 15.79
C PRO A 326 -13.63 1.47 14.39
N LEU A 327 -13.66 2.80 14.29
CA LEU A 327 -13.91 3.56 13.06
C LEU A 327 -15.09 2.99 12.22
N ASP A 328 -14.93 2.95 10.89
CA ASP A 328 -16.03 2.59 9.98
C ASP A 328 -15.58 1.61 8.86
N PRO A 329 -14.98 0.45 9.20
CA PRO A 329 -14.38 -0.46 8.22
C PRO A 329 -15.39 -1.27 7.41
N ILE A 330 -14.92 -1.78 6.28
CA ILE A 330 -15.54 -2.93 5.62
C ILE A 330 -15.18 -4.19 6.42
N LYS A 331 -16.20 -4.88 6.95
CA LYS A 331 -16.06 -6.05 7.83
C LYS A 331 -16.36 -7.37 7.14
N LYS A 332 -17.12 -7.34 6.03
CA LYS A 332 -17.59 -8.52 5.30
C LYS A 332 -17.44 -8.28 3.80
N ASN A 333 -17.34 -9.36 3.05
CA ASN A 333 -17.35 -9.32 1.58
C ASN A 333 -16.26 -8.41 0.98
N ILE A 334 -15.09 -8.32 1.65
CA ILE A 334 -13.98 -7.41 1.27
C ILE A 334 -13.57 -7.64 -0.18
N MET A 335 -13.49 -8.91 -0.61
CA MET A 335 -13.13 -9.23 -2.00
C MET A 335 -14.22 -8.87 -3.01
N ALA A 336 -15.49 -8.98 -2.66
CA ALA A 336 -16.58 -8.50 -3.52
C ALA A 336 -16.50 -6.96 -3.69
N GLY A 337 -16.14 -6.23 -2.62
CA GLY A 337 -15.87 -4.80 -2.67
C GLY A 337 -14.70 -4.46 -3.59
N ASN A 338 -13.56 -5.17 -3.48
CA ASN A 338 -12.41 -4.99 -4.36
C ASN A 338 -12.72 -5.37 -5.82
N ALA A 339 -13.54 -6.42 -6.05
CA ALA A 339 -13.97 -6.79 -7.40
C ALA A 339 -14.83 -5.68 -8.04
N TYR A 340 -15.74 -5.08 -7.28
CA TYR A 340 -16.51 -3.93 -7.75
C TYR A 340 -15.61 -2.72 -8.01
N LEU A 341 -14.70 -2.38 -7.09
CA LEU A 341 -13.72 -1.30 -7.25
C LEU A 341 -12.92 -1.44 -8.54
N LEU A 342 -12.33 -2.61 -8.77
CA LEU A 342 -11.41 -2.85 -9.89
C LEU A 342 -12.12 -3.04 -11.24
N THR A 343 -13.43 -3.32 -11.24
CA THR A 343 -14.25 -3.37 -12.46
C THR A 343 -15.06 -2.11 -12.72
N SER A 344 -14.99 -1.11 -11.84
CA SER A 344 -15.65 0.19 -12.00
C SER A 344 -14.78 1.22 -12.73
N PRO A 345 -15.37 2.30 -13.32
CA PRO A 345 -14.62 3.45 -13.81
C PRO A 345 -13.98 4.24 -12.65
N GLY A 346 -13.35 5.37 -12.95
CA GLY A 346 -12.51 6.11 -12.00
C GLY A 346 -11.10 5.51 -11.90
N THR A 347 -10.27 6.11 -11.07
CA THR A 347 -8.94 5.55 -10.75
C THR A 347 -9.04 4.78 -9.45
N PRO A 348 -8.99 3.43 -9.47
CA PRO A 348 -9.10 2.66 -8.25
C PRO A 348 -7.84 2.79 -7.38
N CYS A 349 -8.03 3.02 -6.09
CA CYS A 349 -7.00 3.01 -5.06
C CYS A 349 -7.19 1.78 -4.17
N VAL A 350 -6.27 0.83 -4.26
CA VAL A 350 -6.26 -0.40 -3.46
C VAL A 350 -5.58 -0.09 -2.11
N PHE A 351 -6.16 -0.59 -1.03
CA PHE A 351 -5.62 -0.41 0.32
C PHE A 351 -4.56 -1.47 0.65
N LEU A 352 -3.42 -1.08 1.24
CA LEU A 352 -2.30 -1.99 1.53
C LEU A 352 -2.70 -3.27 2.30
N PRO A 353 -3.48 -3.23 3.38
CA PRO A 353 -3.93 -4.44 4.06
C PRO A 353 -4.73 -5.39 3.16
N HIS A 354 -5.61 -4.86 2.29
CA HIS A 354 -6.33 -5.69 1.31
C HIS A 354 -5.39 -6.32 0.29
N TRP A 355 -4.41 -5.56 -0.22
CA TRP A 355 -3.37 -6.09 -1.10
C TRP A 355 -2.59 -7.23 -0.43
N LYS A 356 -2.18 -7.07 0.83
CA LYS A 356 -1.42 -8.09 1.56
C LYS A 356 -2.24 -9.36 1.79
N GLN A 357 -3.50 -9.22 2.17
CA GLN A 357 -4.38 -10.32 2.53
C GLN A 357 -4.92 -11.09 1.30
N TYR A 358 -5.23 -10.38 0.21
CA TYR A 358 -5.90 -10.93 -0.98
C TYR A 358 -5.06 -10.72 -2.25
N LYS A 359 -3.74 -10.85 -2.11
CA LYS A 359 -2.77 -10.48 -3.16
C LYS A 359 -3.06 -11.16 -4.50
N SER A 360 -3.30 -12.46 -4.51
CA SER A 360 -3.52 -13.24 -5.72
C SER A 360 -4.80 -12.84 -6.45
N GLU A 361 -5.89 -12.66 -5.70
CA GLU A 361 -7.19 -12.27 -6.26
C GLU A 361 -7.17 -10.82 -6.78
N ILE A 362 -6.52 -9.90 -6.05
CA ILE A 362 -6.38 -8.51 -6.48
C ILE A 362 -5.52 -8.42 -7.76
N LYS A 363 -4.41 -9.17 -7.85
CA LYS A 363 -3.62 -9.30 -9.09
C LYS A 363 -4.48 -9.74 -10.26
N GLN A 364 -5.32 -10.75 -10.07
CA GLN A 364 -6.23 -11.26 -11.10
C GLN A 364 -7.23 -10.19 -11.54
N LEU A 365 -7.84 -9.47 -10.60
CA LEU A 365 -8.81 -8.41 -10.91
C LEU A 365 -8.17 -7.21 -11.63
N ILE A 366 -6.96 -6.80 -11.24
CA ILE A 366 -6.21 -5.78 -11.95
C ILE A 366 -5.93 -6.22 -13.38
N TYR A 367 -5.54 -7.48 -13.58
CA TYR A 367 -5.28 -8.02 -14.92
C TYR A 367 -6.55 -8.07 -15.78
N ILE A 368 -7.70 -8.45 -15.20
CA ILE A 368 -9.01 -8.39 -15.89
C ILE A 368 -9.32 -6.95 -16.33
N ARG A 369 -9.12 -5.95 -15.45
CA ARG A 369 -9.28 -4.53 -15.77
C ARG A 369 -8.41 -4.11 -16.98
N GLN A 370 -7.15 -4.53 -16.97
CA GLN A 370 -6.20 -4.24 -18.07
C GLN A 370 -6.65 -4.90 -19.38
N LEU A 371 -7.07 -6.17 -19.35
CA LEU A 371 -7.55 -6.88 -20.56
C LEU A 371 -8.81 -6.24 -21.14
N ALA A 372 -9.72 -5.80 -20.29
CA ALA A 372 -10.91 -5.08 -20.74
C ALA A 372 -10.59 -3.67 -21.25
N GLY A 373 -9.47 -3.08 -20.84
CA GLY A 373 -9.10 -1.71 -21.15
C GLY A 373 -9.94 -0.66 -20.44
N ILE A 374 -10.33 -0.94 -19.17
CA ILE A 374 -11.11 0.01 -18.35
C ILE A 374 -10.23 1.18 -17.96
N SER A 375 -10.72 2.40 -18.15
CA SER A 375 -10.11 3.65 -17.73
C SER A 375 -10.97 4.42 -16.73
N ASN A 376 -10.47 5.56 -16.25
CA ASN A 376 -11.24 6.44 -15.39
C ASN A 376 -12.42 7.13 -16.08
N THR A 377 -12.46 7.15 -17.40
CA THR A 377 -13.55 7.71 -18.21
C THR A 377 -14.48 6.64 -18.81
N SER A 378 -14.25 5.37 -18.49
CA SER A 378 -15.11 4.26 -18.90
C SER A 378 -16.57 4.47 -18.45
N LYS A 379 -17.52 3.99 -19.24
CA LYS A 379 -18.94 4.06 -18.91
C LYS A 379 -19.38 2.79 -18.21
N MET A 380 -20.16 2.94 -17.13
CA MET A 380 -20.73 1.83 -16.38
C MET A 380 -22.25 1.90 -16.43
N TYR A 381 -22.88 0.75 -16.62
CA TYR A 381 -24.36 0.60 -16.71
C TYR A 381 -24.83 -0.39 -15.66
N GLN A 382 -25.85 0.02 -14.89
CA GLN A 382 -26.60 -0.88 -14.02
C GLN A 382 -27.49 -1.77 -14.89
N MET A 383 -27.23 -3.06 -14.88
CA MET A 383 -27.99 -4.03 -15.68
C MET A 383 -29.16 -4.61 -14.88
N ALA A 384 -28.97 -4.84 -13.60
CA ALA A 384 -30.00 -5.32 -12.67
C ALA A 384 -29.62 -4.92 -11.23
N SER A 385 -30.64 -4.77 -10.37
CA SER A 385 -30.43 -4.42 -8.96
C SER A 385 -31.60 -4.93 -8.11
N SER A 386 -31.25 -5.54 -6.97
CA SER A 386 -32.17 -5.88 -5.89
C SER A 386 -31.40 -5.88 -4.56
N THR A 387 -32.10 -6.10 -3.46
CA THR A 387 -31.42 -6.27 -2.16
C THR A 387 -30.44 -7.45 -2.18
N ALA A 388 -30.75 -8.52 -2.90
CA ALA A 388 -29.95 -9.75 -2.95
C ALA A 388 -28.77 -9.69 -3.93
N TYR A 389 -28.80 -8.80 -4.92
CA TYR A 389 -27.76 -8.73 -5.95
C TYR A 389 -27.69 -7.36 -6.64
N TYR A 390 -26.53 -7.08 -7.23
CA TYR A 390 -26.31 -5.96 -8.13
C TYR A 390 -25.50 -6.39 -9.34
N VAL A 391 -25.91 -5.97 -10.54
CA VAL A 391 -25.24 -6.30 -11.81
C VAL A 391 -24.83 -5.03 -12.51
N ALA A 392 -23.52 -4.87 -12.78
CA ALA A 392 -22.95 -3.74 -13.49
C ALA A 392 -22.15 -4.20 -14.71
N LYS A 393 -22.32 -3.50 -15.84
CA LYS A 393 -21.53 -3.64 -17.06
C LYS A 393 -20.64 -2.41 -17.19
N THR A 394 -19.33 -2.59 -17.20
CA THR A 394 -18.36 -1.49 -17.43
C THR A 394 -17.70 -1.67 -18.78
N MET A 395 -17.82 -0.65 -19.63
CA MET A 395 -17.24 -0.64 -20.97
C MET A 395 -15.75 -0.31 -20.88
N GLY A 396 -14.97 -1.03 -21.63
CA GLY A 396 -13.54 -0.79 -21.84
C GLY A 396 -13.24 -0.35 -23.26
N GLU A 397 -12.06 -0.71 -23.75
CA GLU A 397 -11.63 -0.41 -25.12
C GLU A 397 -12.18 -1.39 -26.15
N SER A 398 -12.39 -0.92 -27.39
CA SER A 398 -12.72 -1.75 -28.54
C SER A 398 -13.92 -2.67 -28.28
N ASP A 399 -14.99 -2.13 -27.72
CA ASP A 399 -16.22 -2.84 -27.35
C ASP A 399 -16.03 -4.00 -26.33
N ARG A 400 -14.86 -4.07 -25.69
CA ARG A 400 -14.64 -4.96 -24.54
C ARG A 400 -15.42 -4.43 -23.34
N PHE A 401 -15.75 -5.33 -22.44
CA PHE A 401 -16.41 -4.95 -21.19
C PHE A 401 -16.13 -5.98 -20.10
N THR A 402 -16.30 -5.57 -18.87
CA THR A 402 -16.48 -6.48 -17.72
C THR A 402 -17.93 -6.44 -17.27
N MET A 403 -18.41 -7.57 -16.71
CA MET A 403 -19.66 -7.60 -15.99
C MET A 403 -19.41 -8.10 -14.57
N PHE A 404 -19.76 -7.26 -13.61
CA PHE A 404 -19.71 -7.56 -12.19
C PHE A 404 -21.09 -7.98 -11.70
N ILE A 405 -21.14 -9.06 -10.93
CA ILE A 405 -22.32 -9.47 -10.18
C ILE A 405 -21.91 -9.53 -8.71
N GLY A 406 -22.51 -8.67 -7.88
CA GLY A 406 -22.37 -8.69 -6.42
C GLY A 406 -23.57 -9.37 -5.78
N GLY A 407 -23.35 -10.14 -4.71
CA GLY A 407 -24.38 -10.93 -4.06
C GLY A 407 -24.70 -12.23 -4.77
N SER A 408 -25.91 -12.76 -4.58
CA SER A 408 -26.35 -14.03 -5.12
C SER A 408 -27.45 -13.81 -6.15
N ASN A 409 -27.18 -14.08 -7.43
CA ASN A 409 -28.17 -14.16 -8.49
C ASN A 409 -27.75 -15.18 -9.55
N ASP A 410 -28.10 -16.43 -9.31
CA ASP A 410 -27.83 -17.52 -10.24
C ASP A 410 -28.79 -17.55 -11.45
N ALA A 411 -29.87 -16.77 -11.38
CA ALA A 411 -30.83 -16.66 -12.48
C ALA A 411 -30.44 -15.57 -13.52
N TYR A 412 -29.46 -14.70 -13.23
CA TYR A 412 -29.04 -13.69 -14.18
C TYR A 412 -28.16 -14.29 -15.28
N THR A 413 -28.67 -14.26 -16.52
CA THR A 413 -27.95 -14.76 -17.67
C THR A 413 -26.98 -13.69 -18.19
N VAL A 414 -25.69 -14.00 -18.25
CA VAL A 414 -24.67 -13.18 -18.87
C VAL A 414 -24.42 -13.66 -20.29
N ASN A 415 -24.64 -12.79 -21.27
CA ASN A 415 -24.38 -13.06 -22.67
C ASN A 415 -23.09 -12.40 -23.15
N ASP A 416 -22.44 -12.99 -24.13
CA ASP A 416 -21.25 -12.47 -24.82
C ASP A 416 -20.03 -12.20 -23.89
N ALA A 417 -19.99 -12.87 -22.75
CA ALA A 417 -18.89 -12.79 -21.81
C ALA A 417 -18.68 -14.12 -21.06
N THR A 418 -17.43 -14.36 -20.67
CA THR A 418 -16.97 -15.57 -19.99
C THR A 418 -16.64 -15.25 -18.53
N LEU A 419 -17.01 -16.14 -17.61
CA LEU A 419 -16.65 -16.06 -16.20
C LEU A 419 -15.13 -16.20 -16.03
N VAL A 420 -14.48 -15.19 -15.44
CA VAL A 420 -13.01 -15.14 -15.29
C VAL A 420 -12.56 -15.01 -13.83
N ALA A 421 -13.43 -14.56 -12.94
CA ALA A 421 -13.16 -14.55 -11.50
C ALA A 421 -14.46 -14.72 -10.71
N SER A 422 -14.37 -15.41 -9.58
CA SER A 422 -15.49 -15.55 -8.65
C SER A 422 -14.97 -15.77 -7.23
N GLY A 423 -15.79 -15.44 -6.26
CA GLY A 423 -15.55 -15.68 -4.85
C GLY A 423 -16.83 -15.51 -4.06
N GLU A 424 -16.71 -15.41 -2.75
CA GLU A 424 -17.87 -15.18 -1.90
C GLU A 424 -18.58 -13.88 -2.28
N ASN A 425 -19.86 -14.00 -2.67
CA ASN A 425 -20.72 -12.89 -3.05
C ASN A 425 -20.23 -12.03 -4.24
N TYR A 426 -19.40 -12.57 -5.14
CA TYR A 426 -19.11 -11.89 -6.40
C TYR A 426 -18.79 -12.85 -7.55
N LYS A 427 -19.11 -12.40 -8.77
CA LYS A 427 -18.67 -12.97 -10.05
C LYS A 427 -18.23 -11.84 -10.98
N VAL A 428 -17.17 -12.09 -11.74
CA VAL A 428 -16.67 -11.15 -12.77
C VAL A 428 -16.56 -11.89 -14.10
N TYR A 429 -17.19 -11.33 -15.11
CA TYR A 429 -17.14 -11.84 -16.47
C TYR A 429 -16.35 -10.86 -17.35
N LEU A 430 -15.63 -11.40 -18.31
CA LEU A 430 -14.89 -10.64 -19.32
C LEU A 430 -15.51 -10.89 -20.70
N SER A 431 -15.73 -9.83 -21.47
CA SER A 431 -16.38 -9.93 -22.77
C SER A 431 -15.61 -10.85 -23.73
N ASN A 432 -16.34 -11.63 -24.53
CA ASN A 432 -15.78 -12.55 -25.51
C ASN A 432 -15.01 -11.83 -26.61
N ASN A 433 -15.30 -10.54 -26.86
CA ASN A 433 -14.53 -9.68 -27.78
C ASN A 433 -13.09 -9.44 -27.33
N THR A 434 -12.74 -9.83 -26.09
CA THR A 434 -11.35 -9.73 -25.60
C THR A 434 -10.42 -10.67 -26.37
N GLU A 435 -10.95 -11.82 -26.86
CA GLU A 435 -10.21 -12.80 -27.65
C GLU A 435 -8.88 -13.20 -26.96
N THR A 436 -8.98 -13.83 -25.79
CA THR A 436 -7.85 -14.24 -24.96
C THR A 436 -8.04 -15.62 -24.37
N ALA A 437 -6.95 -16.28 -24.02
CA ALA A 437 -7.00 -17.42 -23.09
C ALA A 437 -7.20 -16.94 -21.66
N TRP A 438 -7.64 -17.82 -20.79
CA TRP A 438 -7.75 -17.60 -19.35
C TRP A 438 -7.34 -18.83 -18.57
N ALA A 439 -6.79 -18.62 -17.36
CA ALA A 439 -6.50 -19.67 -16.38
C ALA A 439 -7.13 -19.27 -15.04
N SER A 440 -7.91 -20.19 -14.46
CA SER A 440 -8.79 -19.92 -13.32
C SER A 440 -8.03 -19.51 -12.04
N VAL A 441 -6.81 -20.02 -11.87
CA VAL A 441 -6.00 -19.76 -10.68
C VAL A 441 -5.04 -18.59 -10.96
N PRO A 442 -4.96 -17.58 -10.08
CA PRO A 442 -4.03 -16.47 -10.20
C PRO A 442 -2.55 -16.89 -10.10
N THR A 443 -1.63 -16.07 -10.60
CA THR A 443 -0.21 -16.19 -10.30
C THR A 443 0.02 -16.08 -8.79
N GLY A 444 0.83 -16.98 -8.21
CA GLY A 444 1.14 -16.93 -6.78
C GLY A 444 1.91 -18.15 -6.28
N ASP A 445 2.18 -18.12 -4.98
CA ASP A 445 2.72 -19.22 -4.21
C ASP A 445 1.58 -20.03 -3.58
N TYR A 446 1.63 -21.34 -3.66
CA TYR A 446 0.60 -22.25 -3.20
C TYR A 446 1.19 -23.30 -2.26
N PRO A 447 0.53 -23.64 -1.14
CA PRO A 447 1.09 -24.56 -0.16
C PRO A 447 1.09 -26.03 -0.63
N GLU A 448 0.26 -26.36 -1.61
CA GLU A 448 0.08 -27.73 -2.13
C GLU A 448 -0.28 -27.71 -3.62
N GLU A 449 -0.29 -28.89 -4.24
CA GLU A 449 -0.74 -29.08 -5.61
C GLU A 449 -2.21 -28.67 -5.77
N PHE A 450 -2.55 -28.13 -6.94
CA PHE A 450 -3.91 -27.67 -7.25
C PHE A 450 -4.26 -27.89 -8.72
N GLU A 451 -5.51 -27.68 -9.04
CA GLU A 451 -6.02 -27.73 -10.40
C GLU A 451 -6.29 -26.34 -10.97
N VAL A 452 -5.89 -26.12 -12.21
CA VAL A 452 -6.17 -24.89 -12.96
C VAL A 452 -7.01 -25.20 -14.19
N THR A 453 -8.15 -24.55 -14.34
CA THR A 453 -9.03 -24.69 -15.50
C THR A 453 -8.64 -23.67 -16.57
N LEU A 454 -8.40 -24.13 -17.78
CA LEU A 454 -8.12 -23.30 -18.94
C LEU A 454 -9.40 -22.98 -19.69
N THR A 455 -9.62 -21.69 -19.95
CA THR A 455 -10.88 -21.20 -20.55
C THR A 455 -10.58 -20.32 -21.76
N ALA A 456 -11.37 -20.47 -22.81
CA ALA A 456 -11.36 -19.58 -23.97
C ALA A 456 -12.34 -18.43 -23.74
N VAL A 457 -11.84 -17.20 -23.74
CA VAL A 457 -12.64 -15.97 -23.75
C VAL A 457 -12.73 -15.53 -25.19
N SER A 458 -13.71 -16.03 -25.92
CA SER A 458 -13.83 -15.82 -27.37
C SER A 458 -15.29 -15.94 -27.82
N ALA A 459 -15.65 -15.18 -28.85
CA ALA A 459 -16.91 -15.32 -29.56
C ALA A 459 -16.90 -16.47 -30.59
N SER A 460 -15.75 -17.10 -30.84
CA SER A 460 -15.61 -18.19 -31.82
C SER A 460 -15.95 -19.54 -31.19
N ASP A 461 -16.97 -20.23 -31.71
CA ASP A 461 -17.35 -21.57 -31.26
C ASP A 461 -16.26 -22.63 -31.52
N GLY A 462 -15.33 -22.36 -32.45
CA GLY A 462 -14.21 -23.24 -32.79
C GLY A 462 -12.91 -22.98 -32.04
N ALA A 463 -12.91 -22.04 -31.09
CA ALA A 463 -11.73 -21.66 -30.35
C ALA A 463 -11.17 -22.82 -29.54
N LYS A 464 -9.86 -23.08 -29.67
CA LYS A 464 -9.10 -24.04 -28.85
C LYS A 464 -8.07 -23.30 -28.02
N LEU A 465 -7.49 -23.99 -27.08
CA LEU A 465 -6.40 -23.46 -26.24
C LEU A 465 -5.11 -24.23 -26.55
N VAL A 466 -4.00 -23.52 -26.60
CA VAL A 466 -2.66 -24.12 -26.65
C VAL A 466 -1.84 -23.60 -25.49
N TYR A 467 -0.99 -24.47 -24.91
CA TYR A 467 -0.24 -24.07 -23.73
C TYR A 467 1.17 -24.67 -23.67
N THR A 468 2.00 -24.05 -22.84
CA THR A 468 3.32 -24.51 -22.42
C THR A 468 3.45 -24.37 -20.89
N THR A 469 4.35 -25.14 -20.28
CA THR A 469 4.60 -25.10 -18.82
C THR A 469 6.03 -24.67 -18.47
N ASP A 470 6.84 -24.39 -19.50
CA ASP A 470 8.25 -23.99 -19.38
C ASP A 470 8.50 -22.50 -19.59
N GLY A 471 7.41 -21.71 -19.77
CA GLY A 471 7.48 -20.27 -20.02
C GLY A 471 7.75 -19.88 -21.48
N SER A 472 7.91 -20.83 -22.40
CA SER A 472 7.94 -20.54 -23.82
C SER A 472 6.57 -20.09 -24.34
N ASP A 473 6.53 -19.23 -25.38
CA ASP A 473 5.26 -18.84 -25.96
C ASP A 473 4.64 -20.02 -26.73
N PRO A 474 3.35 -20.35 -26.47
CA PRO A 474 2.67 -21.40 -27.21
C PRO A 474 2.48 -21.03 -28.70
N THR A 475 2.64 -22.02 -29.55
CA THR A 475 2.44 -21.92 -31.00
C THR A 475 1.25 -22.77 -31.42
N ALA A 476 0.83 -22.69 -32.68
CA ALA A 476 -0.23 -23.54 -33.22
C ALA A 476 0.09 -25.04 -33.16
N SER A 477 1.37 -25.42 -33.04
CA SER A 477 1.83 -26.80 -32.87
C SER A 477 2.03 -27.23 -31.41
N SER A 478 1.86 -26.32 -30.45
CA SER A 478 1.92 -26.64 -29.03
C SER A 478 0.77 -27.54 -28.60
N GLN A 479 0.87 -28.13 -27.41
CA GLN A 479 -0.20 -28.97 -26.88
C GLN A 479 -1.54 -28.24 -26.87
N SER A 480 -2.50 -28.80 -27.61
CA SER A 480 -3.83 -28.21 -27.78
C SER A 480 -4.84 -28.92 -26.88
N VAL A 481 -5.70 -28.14 -26.24
CA VAL A 481 -6.79 -28.61 -25.38
C VAL A 481 -8.11 -27.92 -25.70
N THR A 482 -9.19 -28.52 -25.28
CA THR A 482 -10.53 -27.93 -25.38
C THR A 482 -10.79 -26.93 -24.26
N ASN A 483 -11.75 -26.02 -24.52
CA ASN A 483 -12.23 -25.10 -23.49
C ASN A 483 -12.74 -25.88 -22.26
N GLY A 484 -12.37 -25.42 -21.06
CA GLY A 484 -12.71 -26.05 -19.79
C GLY A 484 -11.78 -27.20 -19.36
N THR A 485 -10.69 -27.43 -20.08
CA THR A 485 -9.69 -28.45 -19.67
C THR A 485 -9.01 -28.02 -18.36
N THR A 486 -8.91 -28.99 -17.43
CA THR A 486 -8.22 -28.80 -16.15
C THR A 486 -6.81 -29.39 -16.22
N LEU A 487 -5.83 -28.63 -15.74
CA LEU A 487 -4.44 -29.06 -15.59
C LEU A 487 -4.10 -29.15 -14.11
N LYS A 488 -3.40 -30.23 -13.71
CA LYS A 488 -2.83 -30.36 -12.37
C LYS A 488 -1.47 -29.66 -12.31
N VAL A 489 -1.29 -28.78 -11.34
CA VAL A 489 -0.02 -28.11 -11.03
C VAL A 489 0.53 -28.70 -9.74
N SER A 490 1.64 -29.45 -9.82
CA SER A 490 2.27 -30.13 -8.69
C SER A 490 3.74 -29.77 -8.49
N ALA A 491 4.24 -28.79 -9.27
CA ALA A 491 5.60 -28.27 -9.17
C ALA A 491 5.60 -26.81 -9.67
N ASP A 492 6.72 -26.12 -9.46
CA ASP A 492 6.94 -24.78 -10.00
C ASP A 492 6.86 -24.80 -11.51
N ILE A 493 5.99 -23.97 -12.08
CA ILE A 493 5.84 -23.83 -13.53
C ILE A 493 5.59 -22.39 -13.94
N VAL A 494 6.02 -22.06 -15.15
CA VAL A 494 5.58 -20.86 -15.86
C VAL A 494 4.60 -21.30 -16.96
N LEU A 495 3.30 -21.29 -16.61
CA LEU A 495 2.23 -21.64 -17.53
C LEU A 495 1.96 -20.49 -18.50
N LYS A 496 2.06 -20.72 -19.79
CA LYS A 496 1.53 -19.82 -20.83
C LYS A 496 0.43 -20.49 -21.61
N VAL A 497 -0.69 -19.78 -21.74
CA VAL A 497 -1.87 -20.27 -22.45
C VAL A 497 -2.25 -19.28 -23.53
N GLY A 498 -2.44 -19.72 -24.75
CA GLY A 498 -2.89 -18.92 -25.90
C GLY A 498 -4.23 -19.44 -26.45
N LEU A 499 -5.01 -18.52 -27.00
CA LEU A 499 -6.23 -18.81 -27.74
C LEU A 499 -5.85 -19.17 -29.20
N LEU A 500 -6.18 -20.35 -29.66
CA LEU A 500 -5.97 -20.80 -31.04
C LEU A 500 -7.28 -20.67 -31.83
N VAL A 501 -7.29 -19.73 -32.78
CA VAL A 501 -8.42 -19.48 -33.69
C VAL A 501 -7.86 -19.39 -35.12
N ASP A 502 -8.47 -20.12 -36.05
CA ASP A 502 -8.09 -20.11 -37.49
C ASP A 502 -6.58 -20.34 -37.73
N GLY A 503 -5.98 -21.20 -36.90
CA GLY A 503 -4.54 -21.53 -37.00
C GLY A 503 -3.58 -20.48 -36.43
N ALA A 504 -4.06 -19.37 -35.91
CA ALA A 504 -3.28 -18.33 -35.27
C ALA A 504 -3.45 -18.38 -33.70
N VAL A 505 -2.33 -18.18 -33.00
CA VAL A 505 -2.34 -18.04 -31.54
C VAL A 505 -2.37 -16.56 -31.17
N LYS A 506 -3.34 -16.19 -30.33
CA LYS A 506 -3.53 -14.83 -29.83
C LYS A 506 -3.90 -14.81 -28.33
N GLY A 507 -3.93 -13.65 -27.70
CA GLY A 507 -4.37 -13.48 -26.33
C GLY A 507 -3.63 -14.40 -25.36
N ILE A 508 -2.30 -14.49 -25.47
CA ILE A 508 -1.47 -15.31 -24.59
C ILE A 508 -1.46 -14.68 -23.20
N ILE A 509 -1.79 -15.47 -22.20
CA ILE A 509 -1.63 -15.11 -20.80
C ILE A 509 -0.48 -15.89 -20.18
N THR A 510 0.12 -15.34 -19.11
CA THR A 510 1.17 -15.98 -18.32
C THR A 510 0.71 -16.13 -16.88
N ARG A 511 0.98 -17.31 -16.30
CA ARG A 511 0.82 -17.58 -14.87
C ARG A 511 2.09 -18.19 -14.32
N ASN A 512 2.62 -17.60 -13.26
CA ASN A 512 3.77 -18.14 -12.53
C ASN A 512 3.23 -18.80 -11.27
N TYR A 513 3.38 -20.11 -11.16
CA TYR A 513 2.98 -20.88 -10.00
C TYR A 513 4.18 -21.44 -9.30
N THR A 514 4.26 -21.27 -7.98
CA THR A 514 5.29 -21.83 -7.11
C THR A 514 4.60 -22.69 -6.06
N ILE A 515 5.05 -23.93 -5.90
CA ILE A 515 4.58 -24.81 -4.84
C ILE A 515 5.52 -24.68 -3.65
N LYS A 516 5.02 -24.10 -2.57
CA LYS A 516 5.74 -23.87 -1.32
C LYS A 516 5.02 -24.57 -0.16
N PRO A 517 5.25 -25.86 0.04
CA PRO A 517 4.69 -26.57 1.18
C PRO A 517 5.11 -25.88 2.48
N PHE A 518 4.18 -25.85 3.42
CA PHE A 518 4.54 -25.39 4.75
C PHE A 518 5.53 -26.37 5.38
N GLU A 519 6.64 -25.85 5.86
CA GLU A 519 7.62 -26.64 6.62
C GLU A 519 7.42 -26.32 8.10
N PRO A 520 7.05 -27.31 8.93
CA PRO A 520 7.02 -27.13 10.38
C PRO A 520 8.36 -26.64 10.89
N HIS A 521 8.34 -25.64 11.73
CA HIS A 521 9.53 -25.01 12.28
C HIS A 521 9.29 -24.53 13.70
N THR A 522 10.34 -24.07 14.36
CA THR A 522 10.28 -23.51 15.70
C THR A 522 10.41 -21.99 15.61
N ALA A 523 9.52 -21.25 16.26
CA ALA A 523 9.63 -19.82 16.49
C ALA A 523 10.16 -19.55 17.89
N THR A 524 11.34 -18.93 17.99
CA THR A 524 11.92 -18.54 19.28
C THR A 524 11.68 -17.07 19.55
N VAL A 525 11.07 -16.78 20.69
CA VAL A 525 10.88 -15.41 21.18
C VAL A 525 12.02 -15.06 22.12
N TYR A 526 12.70 -13.98 21.81
CA TYR A 526 13.76 -13.41 22.62
C TYR A 526 13.30 -12.09 23.22
N VAL A 527 13.57 -11.86 24.51
CA VAL A 527 13.42 -10.54 25.13
C VAL A 527 14.72 -10.17 25.82
N LYS A 528 15.25 -9.00 25.51
CA LYS A 528 16.44 -8.45 26.15
C LYS A 528 16.22 -8.37 27.65
N ASP A 529 17.22 -8.79 28.44
CA ASP A 529 17.09 -8.78 29.91
C ASP A 529 16.71 -7.38 30.40
N PRO A 530 15.46 -7.20 30.91
CA PRO A 530 14.96 -5.90 31.35
C PRO A 530 15.47 -5.51 32.74
N GLN A 531 16.36 -6.31 33.32
CA GLN A 531 16.89 -6.17 34.68
C GLN A 531 15.76 -6.24 35.72
N TRP A 532 14.73 -7.03 35.48
CA TRP A 532 13.69 -7.35 36.44
C TRP A 532 14.15 -8.48 37.37
N ASP A 533 13.67 -8.48 38.63
CA ASP A 533 13.97 -9.56 39.58
C ASP A 533 13.54 -10.94 39.08
N ASP A 534 12.36 -10.97 38.45
CA ASP A 534 11.77 -12.15 37.82
C ASP A 534 11.12 -11.78 36.49
N ILE A 535 11.20 -12.65 35.49
CA ILE A 535 10.48 -12.52 34.25
C ILE A 535 9.67 -13.80 33.96
N TYR A 536 8.41 -13.61 33.60
CA TYR A 536 7.47 -14.65 33.22
C TYR A 536 7.02 -14.42 31.77
N PHE A 537 6.89 -15.50 31.04
CA PHE A 537 6.28 -15.52 29.72
C PHE A 537 4.89 -16.12 29.84
N TYR A 538 3.87 -15.35 29.47
CA TYR A 538 2.52 -15.83 29.32
C TYR A 538 2.16 -15.79 27.84
N ALA A 539 1.85 -16.95 27.24
CA ALA A 539 1.58 -17.08 25.82
C ALA A 539 0.29 -17.86 25.57
N TRP A 540 -0.40 -17.51 24.50
CA TRP A 540 -1.64 -18.18 24.07
C TRP A 540 -1.70 -18.27 22.55
N ALA A 541 -2.30 -19.37 22.05
CA ALA A 541 -2.55 -19.55 20.62
C ALA A 541 -3.56 -18.51 20.10
N ASN A 542 -3.39 -18.09 18.89
CA ASN A 542 -4.31 -17.17 18.20
C ASN A 542 -5.47 -17.98 17.57
N ASP A 543 -6.13 -18.80 18.40
CA ASP A 543 -7.30 -19.59 18.08
C ASP A 543 -8.56 -19.02 18.72
N GLU A 544 -9.75 -19.52 18.37
CA GLU A 544 -11.02 -19.04 18.93
C GLU A 544 -11.10 -19.16 20.46
N LYS A 545 -10.31 -20.03 21.08
CA LYS A 545 -10.32 -20.32 22.52
C LYS A 545 -9.25 -19.56 23.30
N GLY A 546 -8.23 -19.00 22.60
CA GLY A 546 -7.05 -18.44 23.25
C GLY A 546 -6.31 -19.48 24.09
N THR A 547 -6.05 -20.67 23.49
CA THR A 547 -5.44 -21.81 24.18
C THR A 547 -4.11 -21.41 24.81
N GLN A 548 -4.00 -21.57 26.14
CA GLN A 548 -2.81 -21.19 26.90
C GLN A 548 -1.66 -22.15 26.60
N LEU A 549 -0.48 -21.60 26.28
CA LEU A 549 0.70 -22.37 25.86
C LEU A 549 1.72 -22.55 26.98
N LEU A 550 1.81 -21.61 27.91
CA LEU A 550 2.78 -21.60 29.01
C LEU A 550 2.10 -21.62 30.39
N GLY A 551 0.93 -22.25 30.48
CA GLY A 551 0.14 -22.37 31.69
C GLY A 551 -0.74 -21.14 31.98
N VAL A 552 -1.40 -21.16 33.14
CA VAL A 552 -2.26 -20.05 33.58
C VAL A 552 -1.44 -18.82 33.97
N TRP A 553 -2.08 -17.66 33.96
CA TRP A 553 -1.45 -16.40 34.38
C TRP A 553 -0.73 -16.55 35.74
N PRO A 554 0.51 -16.07 35.89
CA PRO A 554 1.31 -15.21 34.99
C PRO A 554 2.12 -15.96 33.95
N GLY A 555 1.90 -17.23 33.72
CA GLY A 555 2.64 -18.06 32.78
C GLY A 555 3.86 -18.73 33.41
N THR A 556 4.87 -19.02 32.64
CA THR A 556 6.09 -19.74 33.06
C THR A 556 7.24 -18.77 33.34
N LYS A 557 7.84 -18.87 34.54
CA LYS A 557 9.07 -18.13 34.87
C LYS A 557 10.21 -18.55 33.98
N GLN A 558 10.89 -17.59 33.34
CA GLN A 558 12.03 -17.83 32.48
C GLN A 558 13.33 -17.70 33.27
N THR A 559 14.21 -18.69 33.10
CA THR A 559 15.55 -18.72 33.70
C THR A 559 16.64 -18.93 32.66
N GLU A 560 16.28 -19.41 31.48
CA GLU A 560 17.21 -19.62 30.38
C GLU A 560 17.53 -18.27 29.70
N LYS A 561 18.81 -17.98 29.58
CA LYS A 561 19.31 -16.81 28.83
C LYS A 561 20.25 -17.27 27.73
N LYS A 562 20.24 -16.56 26.62
CA LYS A 562 21.25 -16.66 25.55
C LYS A 562 22.00 -15.36 25.44
N THR A 563 23.32 -15.43 25.31
CA THR A 563 24.14 -14.26 25.03
C THR A 563 24.28 -14.13 23.50
N ILE A 564 23.77 -13.01 22.96
CA ILE A 564 23.85 -12.69 21.53
C ILE A 564 24.50 -11.31 21.42
N ASP A 565 25.63 -11.23 20.71
CA ASP A 565 26.43 -9.99 20.55
C ASP A 565 26.75 -9.29 21.89
N GLY A 566 27.08 -10.09 22.92
CA GLY A 566 27.43 -9.60 24.26
C GLY A 566 26.24 -9.13 25.11
N THR A 567 25.02 -9.26 24.62
CA THR A 567 23.77 -8.92 25.32
C THR A 567 23.06 -10.19 25.76
N GLU A 568 22.51 -10.19 26.97
CA GLU A 568 21.73 -11.30 27.52
C GLU A 568 20.25 -11.18 27.12
N TRP A 569 19.70 -12.29 26.63
CA TRP A 569 18.31 -12.42 26.21
C TRP A 569 17.66 -13.61 26.93
N TYR A 570 16.51 -13.40 27.55
CA TYR A 570 15.62 -14.49 27.90
C TYR A 570 14.94 -15.01 26.63
N CYS A 571 14.74 -16.33 26.52
CA CYS A 571 14.11 -16.89 25.32
C CYS A 571 13.26 -18.11 25.63
N TYR A 572 12.26 -18.31 24.76
CA TYR A 572 11.46 -19.54 24.74
C TYR A 572 11.05 -19.87 23.30
N SER A 573 11.03 -21.17 22.98
CA SER A 573 10.74 -21.66 21.63
C SER A 573 9.38 -22.33 21.58
N PHE A 574 8.63 -22.04 20.51
CA PHE A 574 7.29 -22.56 20.23
C PHE A 574 7.31 -23.30 18.88
N ASP A 575 6.66 -24.47 18.80
CA ASP A 575 6.53 -25.20 17.54
C ASP A 575 5.41 -24.61 16.69
N ILE A 576 5.73 -24.27 15.47
CA ILE A 576 4.80 -23.82 14.42
C ILE A 576 4.59 -25.03 13.48
N ASN A 577 3.47 -25.71 13.64
CA ASN A 577 3.21 -26.98 12.96
C ASN A 577 2.33 -26.83 11.71
N THR A 578 1.61 -25.72 11.55
CA THR A 578 0.73 -25.42 10.41
C THR A 578 0.86 -23.97 9.98
N ALA A 579 0.55 -23.67 8.73
CA ALA A 579 0.70 -22.34 8.14
C ALA A 579 -0.23 -21.29 8.76
N ASP A 580 -1.37 -21.71 9.30
CA ASP A 580 -2.37 -20.87 9.94
C ASP A 580 -2.16 -20.72 11.45
N TYR A 581 -1.16 -21.41 12.02
CA TYR A 581 -0.86 -21.32 13.44
C TYR A 581 -0.04 -20.05 13.74
N SER A 582 -0.48 -19.33 14.76
CA SER A 582 0.26 -18.21 15.37
C SER A 582 -0.07 -18.13 16.86
N PHE A 583 0.74 -17.38 17.60
CA PHE A 583 0.52 -17.18 19.02
C PHE A 583 0.81 -15.74 19.42
N ASN A 584 0.34 -15.38 20.63
CA ASN A 584 0.58 -14.09 21.27
C ASN A 584 1.32 -14.30 22.58
N ILE A 585 2.01 -13.25 23.07
CA ILE A 585 2.81 -13.33 24.30
C ILE A 585 2.75 -12.02 25.09
N ILE A 586 2.88 -12.14 26.42
CA ILE A 586 3.10 -11.04 27.36
C ILE A 586 4.35 -11.39 28.20
N PHE A 587 5.23 -10.42 28.39
CA PHE A 587 6.29 -10.50 29.40
C PHE A 587 5.81 -9.80 30.67
N ASN A 588 6.03 -10.43 31.85
CA ASN A 588 5.56 -9.87 33.09
C ASN A 588 6.48 -10.24 34.28
N GLN A 589 6.31 -9.56 35.40
CA GLN A 589 7.09 -9.76 36.61
C GLN A 589 6.43 -10.71 37.61
N GLY A 590 5.33 -11.37 37.24
CA GLY A 590 4.51 -12.24 38.08
C GLY A 590 3.12 -11.68 38.37
N SER A 591 2.31 -12.45 39.12
CA SER A 591 0.93 -12.06 39.46
C SER A 591 0.88 -10.75 40.24
N ASN A 592 -0.05 -9.87 39.81
CA ASN A 592 -0.26 -8.53 40.40
C ASN A 592 0.96 -7.58 40.30
N LYS A 593 1.88 -7.86 39.43
CA LYS A 593 3.03 -6.99 39.09
C LYS A 593 2.92 -6.45 37.67
N ASP A 594 3.92 -5.71 37.29
CA ASP A 594 4.00 -5.06 35.98
C ASP A 594 4.09 -6.04 34.84
N GLN A 595 3.52 -5.66 33.68
CA GLN A 595 3.49 -6.43 32.45
C GLN A 595 3.66 -5.55 31.20
N THR A 596 4.00 -6.17 30.09
CA THR A 596 3.97 -5.54 28.78
C THR A 596 2.55 -5.47 28.21
N VAL A 597 2.39 -4.74 27.11
CA VAL A 597 1.24 -4.90 26.21
C VAL A 597 1.22 -6.31 25.62
N ASP A 598 0.11 -6.71 25.02
CA ASP A 598 -0.02 -7.95 24.27
C ASP A 598 0.79 -7.85 22.97
N ILE A 599 1.56 -8.87 22.66
CA ILE A 599 2.49 -8.92 21.54
C ILE A 599 2.10 -10.08 20.62
N GLY A 600 1.95 -9.86 19.36
CA GLY A 600 1.62 -10.89 18.36
C GLY A 600 0.75 -10.34 17.22
N PRO A 601 0.32 -11.18 16.25
CA PRO A 601 0.59 -12.62 16.16
C PRO A 601 2.05 -12.96 15.78
N ILE A 602 2.59 -14.02 16.36
CA ILE A 602 3.97 -14.49 16.16
C ILE A 602 3.96 -15.81 15.41
N THR A 603 4.77 -15.91 14.34
CA THR A 603 4.92 -17.10 13.48
C THR A 603 6.38 -17.48 13.21
N SER A 604 7.36 -16.67 13.65
CA SER A 604 8.79 -16.84 13.42
C SER A 604 9.61 -16.26 14.56
N ASP A 605 10.93 -16.45 14.53
CA ASP A 605 11.82 -15.85 15.52
C ASP A 605 11.59 -14.35 15.68
N LYS A 606 11.53 -13.89 16.94
CA LYS A 606 11.30 -12.50 17.30
C LYS A 606 12.20 -12.05 18.43
N TYR A 607 12.70 -10.82 18.31
CA TYR A 607 13.55 -10.16 19.29
C TYR A 607 12.88 -8.87 19.80
N TYR A 608 12.70 -8.75 21.12
CA TYR A 608 12.01 -7.62 21.73
C TYR A 608 12.86 -6.93 22.78
N GLU A 609 12.85 -5.60 22.80
CA GLU A 609 13.32 -4.80 23.92
C GLU A 609 12.11 -4.18 24.63
N ILE A 610 12.09 -4.30 25.97
CA ILE A 610 11.04 -3.67 26.80
C ILE A 610 11.35 -2.19 26.90
N ALA A 611 10.39 -1.35 26.53
CA ALA A 611 10.49 0.10 26.50
C ALA A 611 9.75 0.74 27.68
N GLU A 612 9.47 2.03 27.63
CA GLU A 612 8.83 2.77 28.69
C GLU A 612 7.35 2.38 28.91
N LYS A 613 6.82 2.64 30.10
CA LYS A 613 5.40 2.44 30.40
C LYS A 613 4.53 3.48 29.72
N SER A 614 3.47 2.99 29.09
CA SER A 614 2.36 3.80 28.61
C SER A 614 1.05 3.18 29.09
N ASN A 615 0.15 3.99 29.63
CA ASN A 615 -1.14 3.53 30.16
C ASN A 615 -1.06 2.34 31.16
N GLY A 616 -0.01 2.35 32.02
CA GLY A 616 0.17 1.34 33.07
C GLY A 616 0.80 0.02 32.62
N LYS A 617 1.07 -0.18 31.34
CA LYS A 617 1.79 -1.34 30.80
C LYS A 617 3.09 -0.89 30.14
N TYR A 618 4.09 -1.77 30.10
CA TYR A 618 5.30 -1.54 29.30
C TYR A 618 5.01 -1.74 27.83
N THR A 619 5.50 -0.86 27.00
CA THR A 619 5.58 -1.07 25.53
C THR A 619 6.78 -1.95 25.19
N VAL A 620 6.82 -2.50 23.98
CA VAL A 620 7.95 -3.27 23.48
C VAL A 620 8.37 -2.76 22.11
N THR A 621 9.66 -2.82 21.85
CA THR A 621 10.20 -2.54 20.52
C THR A 621 10.59 -3.88 19.89
N ASP A 622 10.03 -4.18 18.71
CA ASP A 622 10.47 -5.31 17.88
C ASP A 622 11.80 -4.92 17.21
N VAL A 623 12.88 -5.55 17.64
CA VAL A 623 14.23 -5.33 17.11
C VAL A 623 14.69 -6.49 16.22
N THR A 624 13.75 -7.35 15.78
CA THR A 624 14.02 -8.55 14.98
C THR A 624 14.82 -8.21 13.74
N GLU A 625 14.44 -7.17 13.00
CA GLU A 625 15.17 -6.78 11.79
C GLU A 625 16.62 -6.38 12.09
N SER A 626 16.88 -5.62 13.16
CA SER A 626 18.24 -5.25 13.52
C SER A 626 19.07 -6.43 13.97
N MET A 627 18.44 -7.43 14.59
CA MET A 627 19.09 -8.67 15.05
C MET A 627 19.27 -9.70 13.93
N THR A 628 18.37 -9.74 12.95
CA THR A 628 18.38 -10.68 11.81
C THR A 628 18.94 -10.09 10.53
N SER A 629 18.77 -8.79 10.29
CA SER A 629 19.46 -8.04 9.22
C SER A 629 20.87 -7.62 9.62
N GLY A 630 21.15 -7.70 10.91
CA GLY A 630 22.53 -7.72 11.36
C GLY A 630 23.21 -8.82 10.58
N ILE A 631 24.08 -8.44 9.66
CA ILE A 631 25.09 -9.30 9.11
C ILE A 631 25.95 -9.65 10.32
N SER A 632 25.46 -10.55 11.15
CA SER A 632 26.25 -11.18 12.18
C SER A 632 27.30 -11.96 11.41
N GLY A 633 28.50 -11.42 11.35
CA GLY A 633 29.66 -12.17 10.98
C GLY A 633 29.83 -13.29 12.01
N ILE A 634 28.98 -14.34 11.93
CA ILE A 634 29.33 -15.62 12.52
C ILE A 634 30.45 -16.11 11.62
N ILE A 635 31.67 -15.76 11.99
CA ILE A 635 32.89 -16.43 11.53
C ILE A 635 32.79 -17.83 12.13
N THR A 636 32.04 -18.71 11.46
CA THR A 636 32.03 -20.11 11.85
C THR A 636 33.28 -20.76 11.25
N ASP A 637 34.01 -21.54 12.06
CA ASP A 637 35.08 -22.40 11.60
C ASP A 637 34.54 -23.56 10.72
N ALA A 638 33.26 -23.55 10.38
CA ALA A 638 32.65 -24.53 9.50
C ALA A 638 33.02 -24.25 8.03
N PRO A 639 33.36 -25.27 7.25
CA PRO A 639 33.64 -25.16 5.81
C PRO A 639 32.43 -24.57 5.06
N ILE A 640 32.68 -23.70 4.06
CA ILE A 640 31.63 -23.08 3.25
C ILE A 640 30.92 -24.09 2.33
N GLY A 641 31.55 -25.22 2.09
CA GLY A 641 31.05 -26.33 1.23
C GLY A 641 32.18 -27.15 0.61
N ASN A 642 31.80 -28.18 -0.15
CA ASN A 642 32.73 -29.09 -0.80
C ASN A 642 33.20 -28.62 -2.20
N ALA A 643 32.92 -27.36 -2.57
CA ALA A 643 33.34 -26.77 -3.84
C ALA A 643 34.18 -25.49 -3.61
N PRO A 644 35.04 -25.09 -4.55
CA PRO A 644 35.77 -23.82 -4.48
C PRO A 644 34.85 -22.64 -4.36
N VAL A 645 35.20 -21.67 -3.50
CA VAL A 645 34.36 -20.50 -3.17
C VAL A 645 35.05 -19.23 -3.63
N LYS A 646 34.27 -18.30 -4.19
CA LYS A 646 34.74 -16.97 -4.58
C LYS A 646 34.36 -15.94 -3.53
N VAL A 647 35.22 -14.97 -3.32
CA VAL A 647 34.99 -13.79 -2.48
C VAL A 647 34.92 -12.57 -3.37
N PHE A 648 33.87 -11.81 -3.26
CA PHE A 648 33.63 -10.59 -4.02
C PHE A 648 33.54 -9.37 -3.08
N ALA A 649 34.02 -8.24 -3.54
CA ALA A 649 33.61 -6.96 -2.96
C ALA A 649 32.11 -6.71 -3.27
N ILE A 650 31.46 -5.85 -2.50
CA ILE A 650 30.07 -5.46 -2.72
C ILE A 650 29.83 -4.80 -4.11
N THR A 651 30.90 -4.28 -4.70
CA THR A 651 30.90 -3.73 -6.08
C THR A 651 30.86 -4.80 -7.18
N GLY A 652 30.88 -6.11 -6.81
CA GLY A 652 30.93 -7.22 -7.74
C GLY A 652 32.32 -7.66 -8.20
N SER A 653 33.39 -6.99 -7.73
CA SER A 653 34.76 -7.36 -8.09
C SER A 653 35.18 -8.65 -7.36
N GLU A 654 35.67 -9.68 -8.07
CA GLU A 654 36.26 -10.90 -7.47
C GLU A 654 37.59 -10.52 -6.78
N LEU A 655 37.67 -10.72 -5.48
CA LEU A 655 38.83 -10.38 -4.66
C LEU A 655 39.73 -11.62 -4.40
N ARG A 656 39.09 -12.77 -4.25
CA ARG A 656 39.79 -14.01 -3.90
C ARG A 656 39.00 -15.25 -4.36
N ARG A 657 39.73 -16.31 -4.68
CA ARG A 657 39.17 -17.64 -4.91
C ARG A 657 39.78 -18.58 -3.88
N CYS A 658 38.95 -19.31 -3.15
CA CYS A 658 39.32 -20.20 -2.08
C CYS A 658 39.07 -21.65 -2.49
N GLU A 659 39.90 -22.58 -2.02
CA GLU A 659 39.75 -24.02 -2.26
C GLU A 659 38.50 -24.57 -1.58
N ALA A 660 38.05 -25.73 -2.03
CA ALA A 660 36.96 -26.48 -1.39
C ALA A 660 37.31 -26.78 0.09
N GLY A 661 36.36 -26.61 0.99
CA GLY A 661 36.57 -26.82 2.42
C GLY A 661 37.13 -25.60 3.18
N THR A 662 37.34 -24.43 2.51
CA THR A 662 37.77 -23.21 3.18
C THR A 662 36.64 -22.70 4.11
N THR A 663 37.02 -22.26 5.31
CA THR A 663 36.09 -21.63 6.26
C THR A 663 35.79 -20.20 5.85
N ILE A 664 34.70 -19.62 6.37
CA ILE A 664 34.39 -18.19 6.16
C ILE A 664 35.52 -17.31 6.73
N ALA A 665 36.04 -17.68 7.92
CA ALA A 665 37.15 -16.99 8.58
C ALA A 665 38.38 -16.90 7.68
N ASP A 666 38.78 -18.03 7.10
CA ASP A 666 39.94 -18.10 6.22
C ASP A 666 39.69 -17.36 4.88
N ALA A 667 38.47 -17.47 4.35
CA ALA A 667 38.11 -16.82 3.11
C ALA A 667 38.19 -15.27 3.20
N VAL A 668 37.88 -14.66 4.34
CA VAL A 668 37.93 -13.22 4.56
C VAL A 668 39.18 -12.73 5.29
N LYS A 669 40.06 -13.63 5.73
CA LYS A 669 41.26 -13.29 6.49
C LYS A 669 42.15 -12.27 5.75
N GLY A 670 42.45 -11.18 6.44
CA GLY A 670 43.30 -10.11 5.91
C GLY A 670 42.62 -9.18 4.90
N LEU A 671 41.28 -9.29 4.70
CA LEU A 671 40.54 -8.30 3.97
C LEU A 671 40.30 -7.08 4.88
N PRO A 672 40.27 -5.84 4.33
CA PRO A 672 39.94 -4.64 5.08
C PRO A 672 38.55 -4.71 5.70
N LYS A 673 38.32 -3.88 6.73
CA LYS A 673 36.95 -3.68 7.26
C LYS A 673 35.98 -3.35 6.12
N GLY A 674 34.90 -4.13 5.99
CA GLY A 674 33.93 -3.95 4.89
C GLY A 674 32.98 -5.11 4.74
N LEU A 675 32.07 -4.97 3.78
CA LEU A 675 31.09 -5.97 3.39
C LEU A 675 31.60 -6.75 2.16
N TYR A 676 31.54 -8.09 2.25
CA TYR A 676 32.00 -9.00 1.22
C TYR A 676 30.95 -10.07 0.91
N ILE A 677 30.98 -10.62 -0.29
CA ILE A 677 30.16 -11.78 -0.69
C ILE A 677 31.08 -12.98 -0.77
N VAL A 678 30.83 -14.00 0.06
CA VAL A 678 31.60 -15.25 0.11
C VAL A 678 30.67 -16.38 -0.31
N GLY A 679 30.85 -16.87 -1.54
CA GLY A 679 29.88 -17.79 -2.15
C GLY A 679 28.53 -17.09 -2.37
N ASN A 680 27.48 -17.53 -1.67
CA ASN A 680 26.15 -16.94 -1.67
C ASN A 680 25.82 -16.17 -0.36
N ARG A 681 26.83 -15.93 0.50
CA ARG A 681 26.66 -15.29 1.81
C ARG A 681 27.28 -13.91 1.84
N LYS A 682 26.61 -12.95 2.47
CA LYS A 682 27.17 -11.63 2.77
C LYS A 682 27.90 -11.68 4.12
N ILE A 683 29.15 -11.24 4.16
CA ILE A 683 30.02 -11.28 5.35
C ILE A 683 30.56 -9.89 5.64
N ILE A 684 30.46 -9.42 6.88
CA ILE A 684 31.12 -8.21 7.35
C ILE A 684 32.45 -8.58 8.01
N VAL A 685 33.51 -7.92 7.59
CA VAL A 685 34.82 -7.95 8.24
C VAL A 685 34.93 -6.69 9.11
N ASN A 686 35.04 -6.88 10.43
CA ASN A 686 35.03 -5.81 11.43
C ASN A 686 36.44 -5.46 11.99
N GLN A 687 37.49 -6.14 11.53
CA GLN A 687 38.86 -5.90 12.04
C GLN A 687 39.55 -4.71 11.39
#